data_424f93d06c6dd454139d509034b11ad7
#
_entry.id   424f93d06c6dd454139d509034b11ad7
#
_cell.length_a   1.000
_cell.length_b   1.000
_cell.length_c   1.000
_cell.angle_alpha   90.00
_cell.angle_beta   90.00
_cell.angle_gamma   90.00
#
_symmetry.space_group_name_H-M   'P 1'
#
loop_
_entity.id
_entity.type
_entity.pdbx_description
1 polymer ?
#
loop_
_entity_poly.entity_id
_entity_poly.type
_entity_poly.pdbx_seq_one_letter_code
_entity_poly.pdbx_strand_id
1 'polypeptide(L)'
;MLAGPRIGTLLLLSVASLSGCAAWGGQQLLKRQHQPLTPELSQAQLWQHYRWAIDPQTRREAALLMVARDESNQLLNGQGWGHDPVAAVVLERAALTAAAQGKTAVAEQTWQRLLDRFPEEPGSAWARLALGQNKPLYHQQLLQQQPAHPAALTLAAGGGPEPLQNHQGALHLARWNVRWPGALEQMRDACQATGAQAPEPAQRQNLAQAMAKRGHAETALACLQDVDAAPETQLAIGRSLLLHGDPDEGTAQLLTLAQTHPGHAASLEAARILSEPLYPDPGVLDALPAGVEKRSAAVAAARVRLADGNEAEAALNRWPNDPDIWQLQWDLARDAFLSGNWERTRNLLDRRSEQGPLPPPLEARRLFWLGLSHQELGETEKAERTWRSLIRSFPAGYYRWRAMDRLGISGPLDLRKQHPQKDPQTWQPLNSQDALVNTLWRLGQVHAAWEIWQAQRDPVITLPPEERLAEGRLRLAVGDTWMGLDQLWWRSLRWRDPSCQQRHLLHRSQFPRLFQAEMEAAAQEEDLEANLLRAIAKQESRFAPGVGSPAGAVGVMQLLPSTATEMAGEPTSTLMLQDPADNIQLGARYLNQLLERWENAPFRSIASYNAGPGAVASWPQPTDGEDAALWVERIPYPETRFYTKKVLDNLIGYSGGDQPSCEEVARGVRQKRASDDAADHDGTH
;
A
#
# COMPACT_ATOMS: atom_id res chain seq x y z
N MET A 1 -75.21 -39.61 -34.96
CA MET A 1 -73.95 -39.94 -35.65
C MET A 1 -73.08 -38.70 -35.67
N LEU A 2 -71.89 -38.87 -35.23
CA LEU A 2 -70.69 -38.01 -35.43
C LEU A 2 -70.66 -36.67 -34.63
N ALA A 3 -69.95 -36.65 -33.60
CA ALA A 3 -68.54 -36.64 -33.32
C ALA A 3 -68.04 -35.23 -33.34
N GLY A 4 -67.56 -34.75 -32.31
CA GLY A 4 -66.45 -34.95 -31.55
C GLY A 4 -65.60 -33.68 -31.33
N PRO A 5 -64.64 -33.76 -30.51
CA PRO A 5 -64.17 -32.66 -29.75
C PRO A 5 -62.87 -32.05 -30.39
N ARG A 6 -62.86 -30.79 -30.63
CA ARG A 6 -61.64 -30.06 -30.99
C ARG A 6 -61.40 -28.74 -30.26
N ILE A 7 -62.14 -28.49 -29.18
CA ILE A 7 -61.96 -27.24 -28.40
C ILE A 7 -60.98 -27.39 -27.23
N GLY A 8 -60.72 -28.63 -26.77
CA GLY A 8 -59.81 -28.85 -25.62
C GLY A 8 -58.32 -28.69 -25.89
N THR A 9 -57.88 -28.91 -27.12
CA THR A 9 -56.43 -28.91 -27.46
C THR A 9 -55.90 -27.45 -27.73
N LEU A 10 -56.78 -26.57 -28.14
CA LEU A 10 -56.38 -25.16 -28.36
C LEU A 10 -56.31 -24.37 -27.05
N LEU A 11 -57.06 -24.71 -26.00
CA LEU A 11 -56.98 -24.08 -24.69
C LEU A 11 -55.78 -24.56 -23.88
N LEU A 12 -55.34 -25.80 -24.06
CA LEU A 12 -54.09 -26.33 -23.42
C LEU A 12 -52.84 -25.74 -24.04
N LEU A 13 -52.79 -25.47 -25.34
CA LEU A 13 -51.68 -24.82 -26.00
C LEU A 13 -51.60 -23.30 -25.67
N SER A 14 -52.74 -22.64 -25.48
CA SER A 14 -52.71 -21.23 -25.07
C SER A 14 -52.35 -21.04 -23.58
N VAL A 15 -52.72 -21.95 -22.71
CA VAL A 15 -52.27 -21.91 -21.29
C VAL A 15 -50.81 -22.27 -21.14
N ALA A 16 -50.31 -23.24 -21.90
CA ALA A 16 -48.87 -23.58 -21.92
C ALA A 16 -48.01 -22.45 -22.51
N SER A 17 -48.47 -21.76 -23.54
CA SER A 17 -47.73 -20.60 -24.10
C SER A 17 -47.76 -19.37 -23.17
N LEU A 18 -48.90 -19.10 -22.49
CA LEU A 18 -48.98 -18.05 -21.49
C LEU A 18 -48.17 -18.35 -20.24
N SER A 19 -48.13 -19.59 -19.80
CA SER A 19 -47.28 -20.03 -18.68
C SER A 19 -45.78 -20.00 -19.05
N GLY A 20 -45.43 -20.36 -20.28
CA GLY A 20 -44.08 -20.26 -20.81
C GLY A 20 -43.61 -18.83 -20.96
N CYS A 21 -44.43 -17.92 -21.46
CA CYS A 21 -44.14 -16.49 -21.56
C CYS A 21 -44.07 -15.83 -20.18
N ALA A 22 -44.92 -16.22 -19.23
CA ALA A 22 -44.87 -15.70 -17.86
C ALA A 22 -43.63 -16.21 -17.12
N ALA A 23 -43.27 -17.48 -17.30
CA ALA A 23 -42.03 -18.06 -16.72
C ALA A 23 -40.78 -17.47 -17.36
N TRP A 24 -40.78 -17.27 -18.69
CA TRP A 24 -39.64 -16.64 -19.40
C TRP A 24 -39.56 -15.14 -19.11
N GLY A 25 -40.64 -14.44 -19.05
CA GLY A 25 -40.70 -13.04 -18.60
C GLY A 25 -40.32 -12.88 -17.16
N GLY A 26 -40.72 -13.78 -16.26
CA GLY A 26 -40.34 -13.83 -14.86
C GLY A 26 -38.82 -14.12 -14.68
N GLN A 27 -38.26 -15.06 -15.44
CA GLN A 27 -36.81 -15.33 -15.44
C GLN A 27 -36.00 -14.16 -16.02
N GLN A 28 -36.47 -13.48 -17.05
CA GLN A 28 -35.83 -12.28 -17.60
C GLN A 28 -35.91 -11.10 -16.63
N LEU A 29 -37.04 -10.94 -15.94
CA LEU A 29 -37.21 -9.92 -14.89
C LEU A 29 -36.32 -10.25 -13.68
N LEU A 30 -36.26 -11.50 -13.22
CA LEU A 30 -35.35 -11.93 -12.16
C LEU A 30 -33.89 -11.77 -12.54
N LYS A 31 -33.50 -12.10 -13.78
CA LYS A 31 -32.14 -11.86 -14.27
C LYS A 31 -31.78 -10.36 -14.33
N ARG A 32 -32.72 -9.49 -14.70
CA ARG A 32 -32.52 -8.03 -14.66
C ARG A 32 -32.43 -7.46 -13.23
N GLN A 33 -33.09 -8.09 -12.26
CA GLN A 33 -33.08 -7.65 -10.87
C GLN A 33 -31.81 -8.04 -10.13
N HIS A 34 -31.12 -9.11 -10.55
CA HIS A 34 -29.86 -9.57 -9.94
C HIS A 34 -28.60 -8.98 -10.56
N GLN A 35 -28.71 -8.04 -11.52
CA GLN A 35 -27.52 -7.33 -12.00
C GLN A 35 -27.08 -6.32 -10.95
N PRO A 36 -25.82 -6.38 -10.49
CA PRO A 36 -25.25 -5.38 -9.59
C PRO A 36 -25.39 -3.99 -10.19
N LEU A 37 -25.86 -3.03 -9.39
CA LEU A 37 -25.95 -1.65 -9.84
C LEU A 37 -24.56 -1.05 -9.94
N THR A 38 -24.39 -0.10 -10.88
CA THR A 38 -23.13 0.60 -11.11
C THR A 38 -23.33 2.12 -10.95
N PRO A 39 -22.27 2.88 -10.65
CA PRO A 39 -22.34 4.33 -10.47
C PRO A 39 -22.79 5.10 -11.71
N GLU A 40 -22.71 4.52 -12.91
CA GLU A 40 -23.03 5.16 -14.19
C GLU A 40 -24.55 5.19 -14.50
N LEU A 41 -25.36 4.47 -13.72
CA LEU A 41 -26.82 4.47 -13.93
C LEU A 41 -27.39 5.88 -13.83
N SER A 42 -28.31 6.20 -14.76
CA SER A 42 -29.04 7.48 -14.72
C SER A 42 -29.97 7.58 -13.50
N GLN A 43 -30.31 8.81 -13.11
CA GLN A 43 -31.23 9.07 -12.01
C GLN A 43 -32.58 8.35 -12.20
N ALA A 44 -33.14 8.37 -13.40
CA ALA A 44 -34.40 7.69 -13.69
C ALA A 44 -34.28 6.15 -13.49
N GLN A 45 -33.18 5.56 -13.90
CA GLN A 45 -32.91 4.12 -13.68
C GLN A 45 -32.77 3.80 -12.19
N LEU A 46 -32.06 4.65 -11.43
CA LEU A 46 -31.94 4.48 -9.98
C LEU A 46 -33.29 4.54 -9.28
N TRP A 47 -34.13 5.53 -9.63
CA TRP A 47 -35.51 5.62 -9.11
C TRP A 47 -36.35 4.41 -9.48
N GLN A 48 -36.21 3.86 -10.69
CA GLN A 48 -36.87 2.64 -11.12
C GLN A 48 -36.47 1.44 -10.26
N HIS A 49 -35.15 1.22 -10.06
CA HIS A 49 -34.66 0.14 -9.20
C HIS A 49 -35.12 0.34 -7.75
N TYR A 50 -35.02 1.54 -7.21
CA TYR A 50 -35.46 1.84 -5.85
C TYR A 50 -36.93 1.53 -5.59
N ARG A 51 -37.83 1.87 -6.54
CA ARG A 51 -39.28 1.69 -6.38
C ARG A 51 -39.76 0.29 -6.71
N TRP A 52 -39.15 -0.36 -7.69
CA TRP A 52 -39.76 -1.54 -8.32
C TRP A 52 -38.91 -2.81 -8.18
N ALA A 53 -37.70 -2.75 -7.67
CA ALA A 53 -36.92 -3.95 -7.42
C ALA A 53 -37.58 -4.78 -6.30
N ILE A 54 -37.74 -6.06 -6.55
CA ILE A 54 -38.25 -7.01 -5.55
C ILE A 54 -37.16 -7.35 -4.55
N ASP A 55 -35.91 -7.45 -5.03
CA ASP A 55 -34.74 -7.75 -4.22
C ASP A 55 -34.37 -6.57 -3.31
N PRO A 56 -34.35 -6.76 -1.98
CA PRO A 56 -33.97 -5.71 -1.02
C PRO A 56 -32.55 -5.17 -1.25
N GLN A 57 -31.61 -6.01 -1.70
CA GLN A 57 -30.22 -5.61 -1.95
C GLN A 57 -30.15 -4.59 -3.09
N THR A 58 -30.85 -4.83 -4.20
CA THR A 58 -30.91 -3.89 -5.32
C THR A 58 -31.53 -2.56 -4.90
N ARG A 59 -32.55 -2.57 -4.04
CA ARG A 59 -33.17 -1.34 -3.50
C ARG A 59 -32.20 -0.55 -2.63
N ARG A 60 -31.41 -1.25 -1.79
CA ARG A 60 -30.36 -0.64 -0.97
C ARG A 60 -29.30 0.03 -1.82
N GLU A 61 -28.82 -0.67 -2.84
CA GLU A 61 -27.79 -0.14 -3.74
C GLU A 61 -28.27 1.09 -4.49
N ALA A 62 -29.52 1.06 -5.00
CA ALA A 62 -30.12 2.23 -5.63
C ALA A 62 -30.20 3.42 -4.66
N ALA A 63 -30.65 3.19 -3.43
CA ALA A 63 -30.70 4.24 -2.41
C ALA A 63 -29.34 4.81 -2.06
N LEU A 64 -28.33 3.97 -1.90
CA LEU A 64 -26.95 4.41 -1.63
C LEU A 64 -26.39 5.28 -2.76
N LEU A 65 -26.63 4.91 -4.02
CA LEU A 65 -26.25 5.71 -5.18
C LEU A 65 -27.01 7.04 -5.25
N MET A 66 -28.29 7.04 -4.90
CA MET A 66 -29.11 8.26 -4.87
C MET A 66 -28.66 9.21 -3.74
N VAL A 67 -28.36 8.67 -2.56
CA VAL A 67 -27.82 9.44 -1.43
C VAL A 67 -26.48 10.09 -1.79
N ALA A 68 -25.62 9.38 -2.52
CA ALA A 68 -24.36 9.94 -3.00
C ALA A 68 -24.53 11.13 -3.97
N ARG A 69 -25.72 11.30 -4.54
CA ARG A 69 -26.11 12.42 -5.42
C ARG A 69 -26.98 13.48 -4.72
N ASP A 70 -26.93 13.55 -3.40
CA ASP A 70 -27.71 14.50 -2.58
C ASP A 70 -29.25 14.36 -2.63
N GLU A 71 -29.75 13.15 -2.96
CA GLU A 71 -31.19 12.87 -3.00
C GLU A 71 -31.77 12.40 -1.65
N SER A 72 -31.00 12.52 -0.57
CA SER A 72 -31.39 12.02 0.75
C SER A 72 -32.74 12.52 1.25
N ASN A 73 -33.08 13.81 1.01
CA ASN A 73 -34.33 14.38 1.43
C ASN A 73 -35.56 13.76 0.71
N GLN A 74 -35.40 13.40 -0.57
CA GLN A 74 -36.47 12.74 -1.33
C GLN A 74 -36.72 11.32 -0.84
N LEU A 75 -35.63 10.62 -0.47
CA LEU A 75 -35.70 9.27 0.09
C LEU A 75 -36.32 9.24 1.48
N LEU A 76 -36.09 10.25 2.32
CA LEU A 76 -36.69 10.36 3.65
C LEU A 76 -38.22 10.59 3.58
N ASN A 77 -38.71 11.35 2.61
CA ASN A 77 -40.10 11.74 2.51
C ASN A 77 -41.01 10.63 2.01
N GLY A 78 -40.51 9.54 1.49
CA GLY A 78 -41.30 8.56 0.79
C GLY A 78 -41.40 7.16 1.37
N GLN A 79 -40.56 6.77 2.33
CA GLN A 79 -40.46 5.36 2.70
C GLN A 79 -40.06 5.12 4.15
N GLY A 80 -40.83 4.28 4.82
CA GLY A 80 -40.38 3.63 6.06
C GLY A 80 -39.39 2.53 5.75
N TRP A 81 -38.08 2.80 5.87
CA TRP A 81 -37.04 1.79 5.74
C TRP A 81 -37.02 0.78 6.91
N GLY A 82 -37.89 0.94 7.90
CA GLY A 82 -37.91 0.12 9.10
C GLY A 82 -36.56 0.17 9.83
N HIS A 83 -35.98 -1.01 10.07
CA HIS A 83 -34.66 -1.18 10.68
C HIS A 83 -33.54 -1.48 9.66
N ASP A 84 -33.75 -1.19 8.39
CA ASP A 84 -32.74 -1.39 7.37
C ASP A 84 -31.54 -0.44 7.61
N PRO A 85 -30.30 -0.95 7.76
CA PRO A 85 -29.10 -0.13 7.99
C PRO A 85 -28.87 0.98 6.95
N VAL A 86 -29.36 0.82 5.73
CA VAL A 86 -29.29 1.87 4.71
C VAL A 86 -30.04 3.13 5.13
N ALA A 87 -31.06 3.01 5.97
CA ALA A 87 -31.75 4.17 6.52
C ALA A 87 -30.83 5.03 7.43
N ALA A 88 -29.84 4.42 8.08
CA ALA A 88 -28.84 5.15 8.85
C ALA A 88 -28.01 6.06 7.94
N VAL A 89 -27.55 5.55 6.79
CA VAL A 89 -26.77 6.32 5.79
C VAL A 89 -27.64 7.46 5.21
N VAL A 90 -28.90 7.20 4.92
CA VAL A 90 -29.82 8.24 4.41
C VAL A 90 -30.04 9.34 5.45
N LEU A 91 -30.26 8.98 6.73
CA LEU A 91 -30.45 9.94 7.82
C LEU A 91 -29.20 10.76 8.07
N GLU A 92 -28.02 10.12 8.08
CA GLU A 92 -26.73 10.79 8.21
C GLU A 92 -26.53 11.85 7.12
N ARG A 93 -26.69 11.48 5.85
CA ARG A 93 -26.53 12.40 4.71
C ARG A 93 -27.56 13.54 4.73
N ALA A 94 -28.80 13.25 5.09
CA ALA A 94 -29.82 14.27 5.23
C ALA A 94 -29.50 15.28 6.34
N ALA A 95 -28.98 14.81 7.47
CA ALA A 95 -28.58 15.66 8.58
C ALA A 95 -27.35 16.52 8.23
N LEU A 96 -26.34 15.94 7.58
CA LEU A 96 -25.15 16.66 7.10
C LEU A 96 -25.54 17.75 6.07
N THR A 97 -26.41 17.40 5.11
CA THR A 97 -26.91 18.35 4.12
C THR A 97 -27.69 19.50 4.77
N ALA A 98 -28.55 19.19 5.76
CA ALA A 98 -29.32 20.21 6.49
C ALA A 98 -28.38 21.14 7.29
N ALA A 99 -27.36 20.58 7.94
CA ALA A 99 -26.35 21.35 8.67
C ALA A 99 -25.54 22.28 7.74
N ALA A 100 -25.07 21.77 6.59
CA ALA A 100 -24.36 22.56 5.59
C ALA A 100 -25.22 23.71 5.00
N GLN A 101 -26.55 23.54 4.96
CA GLN A 101 -27.51 24.56 4.54
C GLN A 101 -27.91 25.53 5.66
N GLY A 102 -27.34 25.44 6.86
CA GLY A 102 -27.71 26.27 8.03
C GLY A 102 -29.06 25.95 8.64
N LYS A 103 -29.66 24.82 8.27
CA LYS A 103 -30.98 24.36 8.79
C LYS A 103 -30.80 23.59 10.10
N THR A 104 -30.29 24.24 11.13
CA THR A 104 -29.84 23.60 12.39
C THR A 104 -30.91 22.75 13.04
N ALA A 105 -32.14 23.26 13.19
CA ALA A 105 -33.22 22.50 13.83
C ALA A 105 -33.60 21.21 13.06
N VAL A 106 -33.55 21.25 11.72
CA VAL A 106 -33.79 20.06 10.90
C VAL A 106 -32.68 19.06 11.03
N ALA A 107 -31.43 19.53 11.07
CA ALA A 107 -30.25 18.69 11.28
C ALA A 107 -30.33 18.00 12.66
N GLU A 108 -30.58 18.73 13.74
CA GLU A 108 -30.69 18.17 15.10
C GLU A 108 -31.82 17.13 15.20
N GLN A 109 -32.99 17.40 14.64
CA GLN A 109 -34.09 16.44 14.62
C GLN A 109 -33.73 15.17 13.84
N THR A 110 -33.01 15.32 12.75
CA THR A 110 -32.57 14.17 11.92
C THR A 110 -31.49 13.37 12.62
N TRP A 111 -30.52 14.01 13.30
CA TRP A 111 -29.52 13.36 14.13
C TRP A 111 -30.16 12.60 15.29
N GLN A 112 -31.15 13.18 15.99
CA GLN A 112 -31.85 12.49 17.06
C GLN A 112 -32.56 11.24 16.54
N ARG A 113 -33.24 11.34 15.38
CA ARG A 113 -33.90 10.21 14.73
C ARG A 113 -32.92 9.10 14.35
N LEU A 114 -31.70 9.45 13.92
CA LEU A 114 -30.65 8.50 13.62
C LEU A 114 -30.23 7.73 14.90
N LEU A 115 -29.95 8.43 15.99
CA LEU A 115 -29.58 7.82 17.26
C LEU A 115 -30.68 6.94 17.86
N ASP A 116 -31.95 7.36 17.77
CA ASP A 116 -33.07 6.60 18.31
C ASP A 116 -33.31 5.28 17.55
N ARG A 117 -33.00 5.25 16.26
CA ARG A 117 -33.27 4.09 15.40
C ARG A 117 -32.05 3.22 15.15
N PHE A 118 -30.86 3.79 15.09
CA PHE A 118 -29.64 3.13 14.65
C PHE A 118 -28.42 3.51 15.53
N PRO A 119 -28.50 3.31 16.86
CA PRO A 119 -27.44 3.75 17.75
C PRO A 119 -26.08 3.06 17.50
N GLU A 120 -26.09 1.84 16.95
CA GLU A 120 -24.88 1.04 16.71
C GLU A 120 -24.28 1.26 15.31
N GLU A 121 -25.00 1.92 14.40
CA GLU A 121 -24.50 2.13 13.03
C GLU A 121 -23.40 3.21 13.02
N PRO A 122 -22.40 3.11 12.12
CA PRO A 122 -21.28 4.06 12.04
C PRO A 122 -21.70 5.52 11.93
N GLY A 123 -22.70 5.86 11.14
CA GLY A 123 -23.21 7.22 10.98
C GLY A 123 -23.74 7.84 12.29
N SER A 124 -24.08 7.02 13.30
CA SER A 124 -24.46 7.50 14.63
C SER A 124 -23.35 8.25 15.36
N ALA A 125 -22.08 8.04 14.96
CA ALA A 125 -20.94 8.77 15.49
C ALA A 125 -21.03 10.29 15.22
N TRP A 126 -21.37 10.67 14.00
CA TRP A 126 -21.60 12.06 13.64
C TRP A 126 -22.78 12.67 14.40
N ALA A 127 -23.84 11.89 14.60
CA ALA A 127 -24.97 12.32 15.42
C ALA A 127 -24.58 12.57 16.88
N ARG A 128 -23.75 11.68 17.47
CA ARG A 128 -23.21 11.87 18.84
C ARG A 128 -22.31 13.10 18.94
N LEU A 129 -21.49 13.36 17.92
CA LEU A 129 -20.66 14.56 17.87
C LEU A 129 -21.54 15.84 17.82
N ALA A 130 -22.49 15.89 16.90
CA ALA A 130 -23.33 17.06 16.69
C ALA A 130 -24.24 17.36 17.90
N LEU A 131 -24.93 16.35 18.46
CA LEU A 131 -25.85 16.50 19.58
C LEU A 131 -25.13 16.58 20.94
N GLY A 132 -23.89 16.14 21.01
CA GLY A 132 -23.05 16.19 22.21
C GLY A 132 -22.77 17.60 22.70
N GLN A 133 -22.88 18.61 21.81
CA GLN A 133 -22.79 20.03 22.18
C GLN A 133 -23.78 20.40 23.30
N ASN A 134 -24.98 19.84 23.28
CA ASN A 134 -26.03 20.09 24.27
C ASN A 134 -26.15 18.95 25.30
N LYS A 135 -25.53 17.80 25.06
CA LYS A 135 -25.61 16.60 25.91
C LYS A 135 -24.23 15.91 26.03
N PRO A 136 -23.37 16.29 26.96
CA PRO A 136 -21.99 15.79 27.11
C PRO A 136 -21.89 14.25 27.14
N LEU A 137 -22.95 13.55 27.62
CA LEU A 137 -23.00 12.09 27.59
C LEU A 137 -22.79 11.50 26.19
N TYR A 138 -23.25 12.17 25.14
CA TYR A 138 -23.04 11.67 23.77
C TYR A 138 -21.57 11.73 23.33
N HIS A 139 -20.82 12.73 23.76
CA HIS A 139 -19.39 12.80 23.52
C HIS A 139 -18.64 11.66 24.22
N GLN A 140 -19.02 11.36 25.47
CA GLN A 140 -18.44 10.23 26.21
C GLN A 140 -18.77 8.89 25.52
N GLN A 141 -20.02 8.69 25.10
CA GLN A 141 -20.43 7.50 24.35
C GLN A 141 -19.69 7.36 23.02
N LEU A 142 -19.48 8.47 22.30
CA LEU A 142 -18.74 8.50 21.04
C LEU A 142 -17.31 7.97 21.22
N LEU A 143 -16.58 8.50 22.21
CA LEU A 143 -15.19 8.08 22.51
C LEU A 143 -15.08 6.63 22.97
N GLN A 144 -16.11 6.08 23.61
CA GLN A 144 -16.11 4.70 24.13
C GLN A 144 -16.59 3.68 23.09
N GLN A 145 -17.65 3.97 22.35
CA GLN A 145 -18.30 3.01 21.47
C GLN A 145 -17.77 3.03 20.04
N GLN A 146 -17.29 4.18 19.57
CA GLN A 146 -16.80 4.37 18.20
C GLN A 146 -15.45 5.13 18.19
N PRO A 147 -14.45 4.67 18.93
CA PRO A 147 -13.23 5.43 19.23
C PRO A 147 -12.36 5.73 17.99
N ALA A 148 -12.35 4.85 16.98
CA ALA A 148 -11.57 5.03 15.75
C ALA A 148 -12.32 5.82 14.67
N HIS A 149 -13.60 6.14 14.89
CA HIS A 149 -14.40 6.87 13.93
C HIS A 149 -13.91 8.31 13.76
N PRO A 150 -13.92 8.90 12.52
CA PRO A 150 -13.52 10.28 12.28
C PRO A 150 -14.18 11.31 13.21
N ALA A 151 -15.46 11.13 13.55
CA ALA A 151 -16.15 12.01 14.51
C ALA A 151 -15.52 11.99 15.90
N ALA A 152 -15.10 10.81 16.40
CA ALA A 152 -14.41 10.70 17.70
C ALA A 152 -13.00 11.33 17.65
N LEU A 153 -12.30 11.16 16.54
CA LEU A 153 -10.99 11.77 16.31
C LEU A 153 -11.09 13.30 16.20
N THR A 154 -12.15 13.80 15.52
CA THR A 154 -12.46 15.25 15.46
C THR A 154 -12.73 15.81 16.84
N LEU A 155 -13.57 15.14 17.64
CA LEU A 155 -13.83 15.54 19.02
C LEU A 155 -12.56 15.56 19.85
N ALA A 156 -11.74 14.52 19.75
CA ALA A 156 -10.48 14.40 20.47
C ALA A 156 -9.46 15.50 20.08
N ALA A 157 -9.49 15.96 18.82
CA ALA A 157 -8.66 17.07 18.35
C ALA A 157 -9.17 18.47 18.71
N GLY A 158 -10.20 18.57 19.54
CA GLY A 158 -10.76 19.86 19.96
C GLY A 158 -11.92 20.37 19.10
N GLY A 159 -12.48 19.53 18.22
CA GLY A 159 -13.65 19.87 17.38
C GLY A 159 -14.99 19.89 18.12
N GLY A 160 -14.98 19.85 19.46
CA GLY A 160 -16.17 20.03 20.30
C GLY A 160 -16.27 21.46 20.86
N PRO A 161 -17.41 21.79 21.51
CA PRO A 161 -17.65 23.13 22.08
C PRO A 161 -16.75 23.44 23.28
N GLU A 162 -16.31 22.41 23.98
CA GLU A 162 -15.37 22.49 25.12
C GLU A 162 -14.25 21.49 24.95
N PRO A 163 -13.01 21.82 25.34
CA PRO A 163 -11.89 20.89 25.36
C PRO A 163 -12.19 19.69 26.28
N LEU A 164 -11.78 18.51 25.85
CA LEU A 164 -11.87 17.31 26.68
C LEU A 164 -10.96 17.46 27.90
N GLN A 165 -11.46 17.08 29.07
CA GLN A 165 -10.73 17.21 30.36
C GLN A 165 -9.63 16.14 30.47
N ASN A 166 -8.65 16.39 31.35
CA ASN A 166 -7.63 15.42 31.77
C ASN A 166 -6.88 14.76 30.58
N HIS A 167 -6.54 15.55 29.57
CA HIS A 167 -5.78 15.09 28.36
C HIS A 167 -6.46 13.96 27.57
N GLN A 168 -7.75 13.72 27.78
CA GLN A 168 -8.50 12.66 27.09
C GLN A 168 -8.36 12.74 25.57
N GLY A 169 -8.37 13.95 24.99
CA GLY A 169 -8.18 14.15 23.55
C GLY A 169 -6.81 13.69 23.07
N ALA A 170 -5.75 14.14 23.73
CA ALA A 170 -4.38 13.77 23.40
C ALA A 170 -4.15 12.25 23.54
N LEU A 171 -4.62 11.64 24.62
CA LEU A 171 -4.51 10.21 24.86
C LEU A 171 -5.33 9.39 23.86
N HIS A 172 -6.50 9.88 23.50
CA HIS A 172 -7.35 9.25 22.49
C HIS A 172 -6.65 9.24 21.13
N LEU A 173 -6.10 10.38 20.69
CA LEU A 173 -5.37 10.50 19.45
C LEU A 173 -4.08 9.69 19.44
N ALA A 174 -3.35 9.66 20.55
CA ALA A 174 -2.15 8.85 20.73
C ALA A 174 -2.42 7.34 20.51
N ARG A 175 -3.60 6.86 20.94
CA ARG A 175 -4.00 5.46 20.77
C ARG A 175 -4.59 5.15 19.39
N TRP A 176 -5.54 5.99 18.93
CA TRP A 176 -6.40 5.63 17.80
C TRP A 176 -5.94 6.19 16.46
N ASN A 177 -5.35 7.40 16.44
CA ASN A 177 -4.76 7.95 15.23
C ASN A 177 -3.74 9.07 15.50
N VAL A 178 -2.49 8.70 15.71
CA VAL A 178 -1.38 9.62 15.94
C VAL A 178 -1.10 10.60 14.77
N ARG A 179 -1.66 10.32 13.60
CA ARG A 179 -1.50 11.14 12.39
C ARG A 179 -2.69 12.06 12.12
N TRP A 180 -3.70 12.06 13.00
CA TRP A 180 -4.84 12.95 12.85
C TRP A 180 -4.39 14.43 12.91
N PRO A 181 -4.97 15.32 12.08
CA PRO A 181 -4.65 16.74 12.14
C PRO A 181 -4.79 17.30 13.57
N GLY A 182 -3.79 18.04 14.04
CA GLY A 182 -3.73 18.58 15.41
C GLY A 182 -3.29 17.60 16.50
N ALA A 183 -3.13 16.29 16.20
CA ALA A 183 -2.76 15.29 17.22
C ALA A 183 -1.43 15.59 17.91
N LEU A 184 -0.41 16.01 17.16
CA LEU A 184 0.91 16.32 17.71
C LEU A 184 0.85 17.51 18.69
N GLU A 185 0.12 18.57 18.34
CA GLU A 185 -0.07 19.74 19.17
C GLU A 185 -0.78 19.36 20.47
N GLN A 186 -1.88 18.65 20.39
CA GLN A 186 -2.62 18.15 21.56
C GLN A 186 -1.74 17.29 22.49
N MET A 187 -0.91 16.41 21.94
CA MET A 187 0.00 15.58 22.74
C MET A 187 1.12 16.42 23.38
N ARG A 188 1.65 17.41 22.69
CA ARG A 188 2.66 18.31 23.21
C ARG A 188 2.10 19.17 24.37
N ASP A 189 0.93 19.76 24.17
CA ASP A 189 0.26 20.57 25.18
C ASP A 189 -0.05 19.74 26.43
N ALA A 190 -0.51 18.49 26.27
CA ALA A 190 -0.72 17.58 27.36
C ALA A 190 0.56 17.31 28.17
N CYS A 191 1.70 17.13 27.51
CA CYS A 191 2.99 16.89 28.15
C CYS A 191 3.54 18.12 28.90
N GLN A 192 3.17 19.35 28.47
CA GLN A 192 3.60 20.59 29.10
C GLN A 192 2.76 20.95 30.34
N ALA A 193 1.65 20.29 30.55
CA ALA A 193 0.81 20.53 31.72
C ALA A 193 1.53 20.17 33.03
N THR A 194 1.37 21.02 34.08
CA THR A 194 2.05 20.90 35.35
C THR A 194 1.10 20.80 36.55
N GLY A 195 1.62 20.40 37.68
CA GLY A 195 0.85 20.31 38.94
C GLY A 195 -0.25 19.24 38.85
N ALA A 196 -1.44 19.56 39.33
CA ALA A 196 -2.57 18.64 39.35
C ALA A 196 -3.13 18.29 37.97
N GLN A 197 -2.70 19.02 36.94
CA GLN A 197 -3.08 18.75 35.52
C GLN A 197 -1.99 17.98 34.78
N ALA A 198 -0.85 17.66 35.38
CA ALA A 198 0.19 16.88 34.69
C ALA A 198 -0.33 15.46 34.38
N PRO A 199 -0.01 14.89 33.20
CA PRO A 199 -0.36 13.51 32.90
C PRO A 199 0.34 12.54 33.85
N GLU A 200 -0.34 11.46 34.23
CA GLU A 200 0.24 10.39 35.02
C GLU A 200 1.41 9.69 34.27
N PRO A 201 2.34 9.00 34.96
CA PRO A 201 3.48 8.32 34.34
C PRO A 201 3.09 7.39 33.18
N ALA A 202 2.04 6.60 33.31
CA ALA A 202 1.55 5.72 32.26
C ALA A 202 0.99 6.49 31.07
N GLN A 203 0.36 7.64 31.28
CA GLN A 203 -0.12 8.53 30.21
C GLN A 203 1.04 9.18 29.49
N ARG A 204 2.08 9.63 30.20
CA ARG A 204 3.32 10.16 29.58
C ARG A 204 4.00 9.13 28.70
N GLN A 205 4.07 7.85 29.10
CA GLN A 205 4.58 6.77 28.27
C GLN A 205 3.81 6.67 26.93
N ASN A 206 2.49 6.68 26.99
CA ASN A 206 1.64 6.57 25.79
C ASN A 206 1.84 7.77 24.84
N LEU A 207 1.88 8.99 25.39
CA LEU A 207 2.10 10.21 24.62
C LEU A 207 3.50 10.24 24.00
N ALA A 208 4.53 9.92 24.79
CA ALA A 208 5.92 9.87 24.31
C ALA A 208 6.10 8.85 23.21
N GLN A 209 5.57 7.64 23.37
CA GLN A 209 5.64 6.60 22.35
C GLN A 209 4.94 7.03 21.05
N ALA A 210 3.78 7.68 21.16
CA ALA A 210 3.03 8.18 20.01
C ALA A 210 3.80 9.28 19.26
N MET A 211 4.39 10.24 19.96
CA MET A 211 5.21 11.31 19.39
C MET A 211 6.49 10.77 18.73
N ALA A 212 7.18 9.83 19.39
CA ALA A 212 8.36 9.17 18.83
C ALA A 212 8.04 8.41 17.54
N LYS A 213 6.92 7.68 17.48
CA LYS A 213 6.43 7.02 16.24
C LYS A 213 6.15 8.00 15.08
N ARG A 214 6.01 9.30 15.39
CA ARG A 214 5.82 10.39 14.43
C ARG A 214 7.13 11.06 14.04
N GLY A 215 8.28 10.65 14.56
CA GLY A 215 9.58 11.27 14.31
C GLY A 215 9.95 12.41 15.25
N HIS A 216 9.21 12.59 16.37
CA HIS A 216 9.43 13.68 17.32
C HIS A 216 10.07 13.16 18.63
N ALA A 217 11.28 12.60 18.52
CA ALA A 217 12.00 11.99 19.65
C ALA A 217 12.28 12.98 20.79
N GLU A 218 12.78 14.18 20.49
CA GLU A 218 13.10 15.20 21.50
C GLU A 218 11.86 15.58 22.31
N THR A 219 10.72 15.78 21.63
CA THR A 219 9.45 16.08 22.30
C THR A 219 8.97 14.89 23.15
N ALA A 220 9.19 13.66 22.67
CA ALA A 220 8.87 12.45 23.41
C ALA A 220 9.73 12.32 24.70
N LEU A 221 11.02 12.57 24.60
CA LEU A 221 11.93 12.60 25.75
C LEU A 221 11.53 13.68 26.76
N ALA A 222 11.24 14.89 26.29
CA ALA A 222 10.75 15.96 27.15
C ALA A 222 9.43 15.62 27.86
N CYS A 223 8.54 14.85 27.22
CA CYS A 223 7.29 14.38 27.82
C CYS A 223 7.50 13.37 28.95
N LEU A 224 8.51 12.53 28.87
CA LEU A 224 8.81 11.54 29.92
C LEU A 224 9.32 12.21 31.21
N GLN A 225 10.10 13.28 31.10
CA GLN A 225 10.76 13.94 32.23
C GLN A 225 11.54 12.93 33.09
N ASP A 226 11.10 12.73 34.35
CA ASP A 226 11.73 11.80 35.30
C ASP A 226 11.11 10.37 35.24
N VAL A 227 10.31 10.06 34.23
CA VAL A 227 9.70 8.74 34.05
C VAL A 227 10.60 7.87 33.21
N ASP A 228 11.05 6.73 33.73
CA ASP A 228 11.81 5.74 32.98
C ASP A 228 11.00 5.24 31.81
N ALA A 229 11.58 5.29 30.59
CA ALA A 229 10.91 4.85 29.38
C ALA A 229 10.70 3.32 29.38
N ALA A 230 9.47 2.88 29.13
CA ALA A 230 9.19 1.46 28.89
C ALA A 230 9.92 0.96 27.62
N PRO A 231 10.23 -0.35 27.49
CA PRO A 231 11.01 -0.89 26.37
C PRO A 231 10.47 -0.51 24.98
N GLU A 232 9.16 -0.50 24.81
CA GLU A 232 8.53 -0.11 23.53
C GLU A 232 8.66 1.39 23.25
N THR A 233 8.65 2.20 24.32
CA THR A 233 8.84 3.66 24.21
C THR A 233 10.31 3.97 23.91
N GLN A 234 11.27 3.29 24.55
CA GLN A 234 12.69 3.40 24.23
C GLN A 234 12.97 3.01 22.79
N LEU A 235 12.39 1.90 22.31
CA LEU A 235 12.50 1.48 20.92
C LEU A 235 12.01 2.55 19.95
N ALA A 236 10.83 3.13 20.22
CA ALA A 236 10.26 4.17 19.39
C ALA A 236 11.12 5.44 19.37
N ILE A 237 11.64 5.86 20.51
CA ILE A 237 12.54 7.01 20.64
C ILE A 237 13.86 6.76 19.92
N GLY A 238 14.54 5.66 20.18
CA GLY A 238 15.82 5.34 19.54
C GLY A 238 15.70 5.25 18.01
N ARG A 239 14.63 4.63 17.52
CA ARG A 239 14.35 4.61 16.08
C ARG A 239 14.07 6.00 15.50
N SER A 240 13.35 6.84 16.24
CA SER A 240 13.04 8.21 15.82
C SER A 240 14.31 9.07 15.74
N LEU A 241 15.21 8.95 16.71
CA LEU A 241 16.50 9.63 16.71
C LEU A 241 17.36 9.20 15.53
N LEU A 242 17.46 7.91 15.25
CA LEU A 242 18.19 7.39 14.09
C LEU A 242 17.71 7.95 12.75
N LEU A 243 16.40 8.15 12.59
CA LEU A 243 15.80 8.52 11.31
C LEU A 243 15.61 10.02 11.13
N HIS A 244 15.43 10.77 12.23
CA HIS A 244 14.97 12.16 12.19
C HIS A 244 15.67 13.09 13.20
N GLY A 245 16.59 12.56 13.99
CA GLY A 245 17.31 13.29 15.04
C GLY A 245 18.81 13.05 14.98
N ASP A 246 19.41 12.82 16.15
CA ASP A 246 20.82 12.46 16.29
C ASP A 246 21.02 10.94 16.19
N PRO A 247 21.67 10.43 15.12
CA PRO A 247 21.87 8.99 14.93
C PRO A 247 22.76 8.34 16.00
N ASP A 248 23.73 9.06 16.57
CA ASP A 248 24.61 8.53 17.60
C ASP A 248 23.85 8.34 18.90
N GLU A 249 23.02 9.31 19.28
CA GLU A 249 22.12 9.17 20.42
C GLU A 249 21.09 8.06 20.19
N GLY A 250 20.53 7.96 18.99
CA GLY A 250 19.60 6.89 18.61
C GLY A 250 20.24 5.50 18.76
N THR A 251 21.47 5.35 18.31
CA THR A 251 22.25 4.13 18.48
C THR A 251 22.48 3.78 19.95
N ALA A 252 22.87 4.77 20.76
CA ALA A 252 23.10 4.60 22.20
C ALA A 252 21.80 4.19 22.92
N GLN A 253 20.67 4.81 22.61
CA GLN A 253 19.37 4.45 23.18
C GLN A 253 18.95 3.02 22.85
N LEU A 254 19.10 2.59 21.61
CA LEU A 254 18.76 1.22 21.18
C LEU A 254 19.71 0.18 21.80
N LEU A 255 20.99 0.49 21.92
CA LEU A 255 21.97 -0.38 22.59
C LEU A 255 21.66 -0.52 24.08
N THR A 256 21.36 0.58 24.77
CA THR A 256 20.94 0.60 26.18
C THR A 256 19.70 -0.28 26.36
N LEU A 257 18.69 -0.16 25.50
CA LEU A 257 17.49 -1.01 25.53
C LEU A 257 17.85 -2.50 25.42
N ALA A 258 18.72 -2.87 24.47
CA ALA A 258 19.15 -4.26 24.30
C ALA A 258 19.88 -4.81 25.53
N GLN A 259 20.68 -3.97 26.22
CA GLN A 259 21.47 -4.34 27.39
C GLN A 259 20.61 -4.44 28.67
N THR A 260 19.69 -3.51 28.86
CA THR A 260 18.87 -3.44 30.08
C THR A 260 17.70 -4.43 30.07
N HIS A 261 17.17 -4.76 28.90
CA HIS A 261 16.01 -5.66 28.74
C HIS A 261 16.28 -6.81 27.75
N PRO A 262 17.35 -7.61 27.89
CA PRO A 262 17.77 -8.57 26.86
C PRO A 262 16.76 -9.67 26.53
N GLY A 263 15.78 -9.89 27.43
CA GLY A 263 14.68 -10.84 27.22
C GLY A 263 13.50 -10.31 26.43
N HIS A 264 13.38 -8.99 26.27
CA HIS A 264 12.21 -8.33 25.73
C HIS A 264 12.18 -8.33 24.19
N ALA A 265 10.99 -8.37 23.60
CA ALA A 265 10.82 -8.33 22.14
C ALA A 265 11.35 -7.04 21.52
N ALA A 266 11.19 -5.90 22.21
CA ALA A 266 11.70 -4.61 21.77
C ALA A 266 13.25 -4.61 21.64
N SER A 267 13.95 -5.37 22.48
CA SER A 267 15.42 -5.49 22.43
C SER A 267 15.90 -6.30 21.23
N LEU A 268 15.14 -7.30 20.80
CA LEU A 268 15.42 -8.03 19.53
C LEU A 268 15.21 -7.12 18.33
N GLU A 269 14.16 -6.30 18.35
CA GLU A 269 13.93 -5.31 17.30
C GLU A 269 14.98 -4.20 17.30
N ALA A 270 15.43 -3.72 18.47
CA ALA A 270 16.53 -2.78 18.58
C ALA A 270 17.83 -3.36 17.98
N ALA A 271 18.16 -4.61 18.34
CA ALA A 271 19.32 -5.30 17.76
C ALA A 271 19.19 -5.48 16.24
N ARG A 272 17.98 -5.75 15.72
CA ARG A 272 17.71 -5.84 14.28
C ARG A 272 18.00 -4.49 13.61
N ILE A 273 17.49 -3.39 14.16
CA ILE A 273 17.73 -2.03 13.62
C ILE A 273 19.23 -1.70 13.61
N LEU A 274 19.95 -1.98 14.70
CA LEU A 274 21.38 -1.75 14.80
C LEU A 274 22.23 -2.62 13.85
N SER A 275 21.64 -3.69 13.30
CA SER A 275 22.27 -4.63 12.37
C SER A 275 21.90 -4.38 10.90
N GLU A 276 20.97 -3.45 10.60
CA GLU A 276 20.49 -3.15 9.24
C GLU A 276 21.50 -2.43 8.33
N PRO A 277 22.42 -1.61 8.80
CA PRO A 277 23.35 -0.91 7.93
C PRO A 277 24.13 -1.85 7.02
N LEU A 278 24.34 -1.44 5.78
CA LEU A 278 25.18 -2.18 4.81
C LEU A 278 26.60 -2.43 5.33
N TYR A 279 27.04 -1.56 6.21
CA TYR A 279 28.32 -1.67 6.92
C TYR A 279 28.04 -1.54 8.43
N PRO A 280 27.61 -2.63 9.10
CA PRO A 280 27.29 -2.59 10.51
C PRO A 280 28.54 -2.25 11.33
N ASP A 281 28.36 -1.45 12.38
CA ASP A 281 29.46 -1.08 13.28
C ASP A 281 29.86 -2.29 14.16
N PRO A 282 31.07 -2.81 14.05
CA PRO A 282 31.52 -3.94 14.86
C PRO A 282 31.43 -3.66 16.37
N GLY A 283 31.76 -2.42 16.79
CA GLY A 283 31.73 -2.03 18.20
C GLY A 283 30.32 -2.07 18.80
N VAL A 284 29.34 -1.64 18.01
CA VAL A 284 27.92 -1.72 18.40
C VAL A 284 27.46 -3.18 18.52
N LEU A 285 27.83 -4.02 17.56
CA LEU A 285 27.47 -5.43 17.60
C LEU A 285 28.16 -6.17 18.75
N ASP A 286 29.43 -5.83 19.07
CA ASP A 286 30.18 -6.44 20.18
C ASP A 286 29.62 -6.04 21.56
N ALA A 287 28.96 -4.88 21.63
CA ALA A 287 28.29 -4.41 22.84
C ALA A 287 26.92 -5.05 23.07
N LEU A 288 26.37 -5.79 22.09
CA LEU A 288 25.08 -6.48 22.25
C LEU A 288 25.19 -7.67 23.22
N PRO A 289 24.19 -7.89 24.11
CA PRO A 289 24.19 -9.04 25.00
C PRO A 289 24.14 -10.37 24.22
N ALA A 290 24.92 -11.36 24.64
CA ALA A 290 24.97 -12.69 24.02
C ALA A 290 23.59 -13.37 23.89
N GLY A 291 22.66 -13.09 24.82
CA GLY A 291 21.30 -13.60 24.76
C GLY A 291 20.45 -12.99 23.65
N VAL A 292 20.71 -11.75 23.25
CA VAL A 292 20.08 -11.06 22.13
C VAL A 292 20.70 -11.55 20.83
N GLU A 293 22.02 -11.58 20.74
CA GLU A 293 22.78 -12.02 19.57
C GLU A 293 22.36 -13.43 19.11
N LYS A 294 22.29 -14.38 20.05
CA LYS A 294 21.91 -15.76 19.74
C LYS A 294 20.48 -15.93 19.23
N ARG A 295 19.60 -14.94 19.40
CA ARG A 295 18.20 -15.01 18.99
C ARG A 295 17.86 -14.14 17.77
N SER A 296 18.78 -13.30 17.29
CA SER A 296 18.57 -12.36 16.20
C SER A 296 19.20 -12.87 14.91
N ALA A 297 18.38 -13.13 13.92
CA ALA A 297 18.81 -13.43 12.56
C ALA A 297 19.57 -12.24 11.93
N ALA A 298 19.12 -11.02 12.20
CA ALA A 298 19.74 -9.79 11.71
C ALA A 298 21.20 -9.65 12.23
N VAL A 299 21.42 -9.88 13.54
CA VAL A 299 22.77 -9.83 14.11
C VAL A 299 23.67 -10.90 13.49
N ALA A 300 23.16 -12.14 13.33
CA ALA A 300 23.90 -13.19 12.67
C ALA A 300 24.27 -12.82 11.22
N ALA A 301 23.32 -12.24 10.47
CA ALA A 301 23.56 -11.75 9.12
C ALA A 301 24.63 -10.64 9.07
N ALA A 302 24.58 -9.69 10.01
CA ALA A 302 25.56 -8.61 10.13
C ALA A 302 26.97 -9.16 10.44
N ARG A 303 27.10 -10.15 11.36
CA ARG A 303 28.36 -10.80 11.66
C ARG A 303 28.94 -11.51 10.45
N VAL A 304 28.13 -12.22 9.68
CA VAL A 304 28.60 -12.89 8.44
C VAL A 304 29.10 -11.85 7.43
N ARG A 305 28.45 -10.70 7.27
CA ARG A 305 28.92 -9.62 6.38
C ARG A 305 30.26 -9.06 6.82
N LEU A 306 30.44 -8.82 8.12
CA LEU A 306 31.71 -8.34 8.68
C LEU A 306 32.87 -9.36 8.54
N ALA A 307 32.53 -10.64 8.48
CA ALA A 307 33.49 -11.74 8.33
C ALA A 307 33.72 -12.19 6.87
N ASP A 308 33.36 -11.33 5.88
CA ASP A 308 33.47 -11.61 4.44
C ASP A 308 32.81 -12.93 4.02
N GLY A 309 31.67 -13.24 4.66
CA GLY A 309 30.86 -14.43 4.37
C GLY A 309 31.33 -15.71 5.09
N ASN A 310 32.28 -15.64 6.01
CA ASN A 310 32.62 -16.77 6.88
C ASN A 310 31.41 -17.11 7.77
N GLU A 311 31.25 -18.42 8.04
CA GLU A 311 30.12 -18.96 8.84
C GLU A 311 28.69 -18.73 8.24
N ALA A 312 28.60 -18.30 6.97
CA ALA A 312 27.35 -18.07 6.31
C ALA A 312 26.42 -19.30 6.38
N GLU A 313 26.95 -20.51 6.19
CA GLU A 313 26.17 -21.75 6.22
C GLU A 313 25.42 -21.95 7.53
N ALA A 314 26.03 -21.63 8.67
CA ALA A 314 25.38 -21.73 9.97
C ALA A 314 24.16 -20.77 10.09
N ALA A 315 24.31 -19.52 9.65
CA ALA A 315 23.23 -18.54 9.65
C ALA A 315 22.11 -18.90 8.68
N LEU A 316 22.46 -19.27 7.43
CA LEU A 316 21.50 -19.65 6.38
C LEU A 316 20.67 -20.90 6.77
N ASN A 317 21.27 -21.86 7.49
CA ASN A 317 20.56 -23.05 7.94
C ASN A 317 19.68 -22.80 9.17
N ARG A 318 20.10 -21.90 10.05
CA ARG A 318 19.39 -21.67 11.31
C ARG A 318 18.08 -20.89 11.14
N TRP A 319 18.07 -19.93 10.22
CA TRP A 319 16.89 -19.06 10.00
C TRP A 319 16.47 -18.98 8.53
N PRO A 320 16.16 -20.11 7.85
CA PRO A 320 15.91 -20.15 6.41
C PRO A 320 14.71 -19.33 5.94
N ASN A 321 13.81 -18.95 6.87
CA ASN A 321 12.59 -18.20 6.56
C ASN A 321 12.60 -16.75 7.07
N ASP A 322 13.70 -16.31 7.62
CA ASP A 322 13.85 -14.96 8.13
C ASP A 322 14.21 -13.98 7.00
N PRO A 323 13.53 -12.82 6.89
CA PRO A 323 13.84 -11.83 5.85
C PRO A 323 15.29 -11.32 5.87
N ASP A 324 15.90 -11.19 7.03
CA ASP A 324 17.31 -10.73 7.14
C ASP A 324 18.28 -11.76 6.57
N ILE A 325 17.94 -13.05 6.67
CA ILE A 325 18.71 -14.14 6.07
C ILE A 325 18.48 -14.25 4.57
N TRP A 326 17.28 -13.96 4.07
CA TRP A 326 17.04 -13.85 2.62
C TRP A 326 17.87 -12.72 2.00
N GLN A 327 18.00 -11.59 2.72
CA GLN A 327 18.85 -10.49 2.27
C GLN A 327 20.33 -10.85 2.36
N LEU A 328 20.78 -11.53 3.43
CA LEU A 328 22.14 -12.04 3.52
C LEU A 328 22.48 -12.98 2.35
N GLN A 329 21.62 -13.95 2.06
CA GLN A 329 21.81 -14.87 0.94
C GLN A 329 21.95 -14.12 -0.40
N TRP A 330 21.17 -13.08 -0.58
CA TRP A 330 21.25 -12.21 -1.75
C TRP A 330 22.59 -11.44 -1.80
N ASP A 331 23.01 -10.85 -0.68
CA ASP A 331 24.25 -10.08 -0.60
C ASP A 331 25.45 -10.95 -0.95
N LEU A 332 25.55 -12.16 -0.38
CA LEU A 332 26.58 -13.15 -0.70
C LEU A 332 26.56 -13.59 -2.16
N ALA A 333 25.37 -13.80 -2.73
CA ALA A 333 25.24 -14.14 -4.15
C ALA A 333 25.67 -12.98 -5.04
N ARG A 334 25.31 -11.74 -4.65
CA ARG A 334 25.72 -10.53 -5.37
C ARG A 334 27.25 -10.36 -5.36
N ASP A 335 27.89 -10.49 -4.24
CA ASP A 335 29.36 -10.39 -4.14
C ASP A 335 30.05 -11.49 -4.96
N ALA A 336 29.49 -12.69 -4.98
CA ALA A 336 30.00 -13.80 -5.78
C ALA A 336 29.90 -13.49 -7.29
N PHE A 337 28.77 -13.04 -7.82
CA PHE A 337 28.69 -12.75 -9.27
C PHE A 337 29.47 -11.50 -9.67
N LEU A 338 29.56 -10.48 -8.81
CA LEU A 338 30.39 -9.31 -9.09
C LEU A 338 31.90 -9.62 -9.13
N SER A 339 32.32 -10.66 -8.42
CA SER A 339 33.69 -11.20 -8.50
C SER A 339 33.88 -12.28 -9.58
N GLY A 340 32.83 -12.58 -10.39
CA GLY A 340 32.89 -13.60 -11.44
C GLY A 340 32.75 -15.05 -10.95
N ASN A 341 32.45 -15.26 -9.67
CA ASN A 341 32.28 -16.62 -9.11
C ASN A 341 30.84 -17.12 -9.32
N TRP A 342 30.55 -17.48 -10.56
CA TRP A 342 29.20 -17.92 -10.97
C TRP A 342 28.79 -19.26 -10.36
N GLU A 343 29.72 -20.14 -10.05
CA GLU A 343 29.40 -21.40 -9.38
C GLU A 343 28.90 -21.17 -7.95
N ARG A 344 29.59 -20.32 -7.18
CA ARG A 344 29.10 -19.91 -5.84
C ARG A 344 27.76 -19.19 -5.91
N THR A 345 27.60 -18.32 -6.91
CA THR A 345 26.31 -17.62 -7.13
C THR A 345 25.17 -18.60 -7.35
N ARG A 346 25.35 -19.55 -8.27
CA ARG A 346 24.37 -20.60 -8.54
C ARG A 346 24.02 -21.39 -7.28
N ASN A 347 25.03 -21.85 -6.54
CA ASN A 347 24.84 -22.66 -5.33
C ASN A 347 24.04 -21.89 -4.27
N LEU A 348 24.34 -20.61 -4.05
CA LEU A 348 23.61 -19.75 -3.12
C LEU A 348 22.16 -19.53 -3.56
N LEU A 349 21.91 -19.27 -4.85
CA LEU A 349 20.59 -18.97 -5.36
C LEU A 349 19.71 -20.22 -5.55
N ASP A 350 20.31 -21.39 -5.81
CA ASP A 350 19.58 -22.66 -5.95
C ASP A 350 19.22 -23.30 -4.60
N ARG A 351 19.76 -22.75 -3.51
CA ARG A 351 19.42 -23.19 -2.17
C ARG A 351 17.92 -23.04 -1.93
N ARG A 352 17.20 -24.16 -1.90
CA ARG A 352 15.76 -24.17 -1.63
C ARG A 352 15.52 -24.12 -0.13
N SER A 353 14.63 -23.19 0.29
CA SER A 353 14.09 -23.28 1.64
C SER A 353 13.09 -24.43 1.71
N GLU A 354 13.29 -25.39 2.60
CA GLU A 354 12.34 -26.48 2.87
C GLU A 354 10.97 -25.98 3.34
N GLN A 355 10.89 -24.72 3.73
CA GLN A 355 9.69 -24.10 4.31
C GLN A 355 8.91 -23.21 3.32
N GLY A 356 9.14 -23.37 2.01
CA GLY A 356 8.33 -22.75 0.95
C GLY A 356 8.99 -21.58 0.20
N PRO A 357 8.33 -21.01 -0.82
CA PRO A 357 8.90 -20.02 -1.71
C PRO A 357 9.14 -18.67 -1.02
N LEU A 358 10.06 -17.89 -1.59
CA LEU A 358 10.23 -16.48 -1.23
C LEU A 358 9.00 -15.65 -1.66
N PRO A 359 8.78 -14.49 -1.03
CA PRO A 359 7.82 -13.52 -1.55
C PRO A 359 8.03 -13.23 -3.05
N PRO A 360 6.97 -13.03 -3.84
CA PRO A 360 7.07 -12.99 -5.30
C PRO A 360 8.14 -12.05 -5.89
N PRO A 361 8.35 -10.82 -5.40
CA PRO A 361 9.42 -9.96 -5.94
C PRO A 361 10.83 -10.50 -5.67
N LEU A 362 11.03 -11.15 -4.52
CA LEU A 362 12.32 -11.73 -4.15
C LEU A 362 12.59 -13.03 -4.93
N GLU A 363 11.55 -13.82 -5.16
CA GLU A 363 11.64 -15.04 -5.96
C GLU A 363 11.91 -14.71 -7.43
N ALA A 364 11.29 -13.67 -7.99
CA ALA A 364 11.58 -13.21 -9.35
C ALA A 364 13.05 -12.77 -9.48
N ARG A 365 13.58 -12.03 -8.48
CA ARG A 365 15.01 -11.68 -8.40
C ARG A 365 15.89 -12.91 -8.41
N ARG A 366 15.61 -13.86 -7.53
CA ARG A 366 16.36 -15.11 -7.42
C ARG A 366 16.41 -15.88 -8.74
N LEU A 367 15.26 -16.07 -9.40
CA LEU A 367 15.16 -16.82 -10.65
C LEU A 367 15.89 -16.13 -11.80
N PHE A 368 15.84 -14.80 -11.89
CA PHE A 368 16.59 -14.08 -12.92
C PHE A 368 18.10 -14.33 -12.81
N TRP A 369 18.66 -14.14 -11.60
CA TRP A 369 20.09 -14.30 -11.36
C TRP A 369 20.56 -15.76 -11.38
N LEU A 370 19.69 -16.69 -10.99
CA LEU A 370 19.96 -18.13 -11.16
C LEU A 370 20.05 -18.49 -12.66
N GLY A 371 19.13 -17.98 -13.48
CA GLY A 371 19.20 -18.15 -14.92
C GLY A 371 20.49 -17.58 -15.53
N LEU A 372 20.89 -16.37 -15.09
CA LEU A 372 22.14 -15.77 -15.55
C LEU A 372 23.36 -16.60 -15.10
N SER A 373 23.35 -17.12 -13.87
CA SER A 373 24.42 -18.01 -13.40
C SER A 373 24.55 -19.28 -14.24
N HIS A 374 23.43 -19.89 -14.61
CA HIS A 374 23.43 -21.04 -15.53
C HIS A 374 24.02 -20.68 -16.89
N GLN A 375 23.66 -19.52 -17.45
CA GLN A 375 24.19 -19.08 -18.73
C GLN A 375 25.69 -18.86 -18.69
N GLU A 376 26.21 -18.17 -17.67
CA GLU A 376 27.64 -17.89 -17.52
C GLU A 376 28.47 -19.16 -17.28
N LEU A 377 27.85 -20.22 -16.74
CA LEU A 377 28.43 -21.55 -16.60
C LEU A 377 28.27 -22.45 -17.84
N GLY A 378 27.74 -21.93 -18.95
CA GLY A 378 27.52 -22.69 -20.18
C GLY A 378 26.30 -23.62 -20.16
N GLU A 379 25.48 -23.57 -19.13
CA GLU A 379 24.29 -24.40 -18.96
C GLU A 379 23.04 -23.74 -19.61
N THR A 380 23.13 -23.44 -20.91
CA THR A 380 22.15 -22.62 -21.65
C THR A 380 20.70 -23.12 -21.54
N GLU A 381 20.48 -24.43 -21.64
CA GLU A 381 19.11 -24.98 -21.53
C GLU A 381 18.49 -24.77 -20.14
N LYS A 382 19.31 -24.85 -19.07
CA LYS A 382 18.84 -24.57 -17.71
C LYS A 382 18.53 -23.09 -17.54
N ALA A 383 19.35 -22.20 -18.09
CA ALA A 383 19.11 -20.77 -18.09
C ALA A 383 17.79 -20.42 -18.74
N GLU A 384 17.54 -20.92 -19.96
CA GLU A 384 16.28 -20.69 -20.68
C GLU A 384 15.06 -21.24 -19.93
N ARG A 385 15.13 -22.46 -19.40
CA ARG A 385 14.04 -23.04 -18.60
C ARG A 385 13.72 -22.18 -17.38
N THR A 386 14.74 -21.70 -16.69
CA THR A 386 14.59 -20.85 -15.48
C THR A 386 13.92 -19.52 -15.85
N TRP A 387 14.38 -18.83 -16.90
CA TRP A 387 13.76 -17.57 -17.32
C TRP A 387 12.34 -17.74 -17.89
N ARG A 388 12.07 -18.80 -18.64
CA ARG A 388 10.71 -19.11 -19.10
C ARG A 388 9.76 -19.41 -17.94
N SER A 389 10.25 -20.06 -16.87
CA SER A 389 9.49 -20.27 -15.63
C SER A 389 9.19 -18.94 -14.93
N LEU A 390 10.19 -18.05 -14.82
CA LEU A 390 10.01 -16.70 -14.28
C LEU A 390 8.93 -15.92 -15.04
N ILE A 391 9.01 -15.88 -16.37
CA ILE A 391 8.07 -15.15 -17.23
C ILE A 391 6.63 -15.64 -17.06
N ARG A 392 6.43 -16.97 -16.94
CA ARG A 392 5.10 -17.57 -16.78
C ARG A 392 4.49 -17.41 -15.38
N SER A 393 5.34 -17.26 -14.36
CA SER A 393 4.87 -17.36 -12.97
C SER A 393 4.68 -16.01 -12.28
N PHE A 394 5.26 -14.94 -12.82
CA PHE A 394 5.25 -13.64 -12.14
C PHE A 394 4.65 -12.54 -13.02
N PRO A 395 3.99 -11.53 -12.40
CA PRO A 395 3.48 -10.37 -13.12
C PRO A 395 4.61 -9.53 -13.73
N ALA A 396 4.24 -8.53 -14.54
CA ALA A 396 5.17 -7.58 -15.12
C ALA A 396 6.01 -6.88 -14.03
N GLY A 397 7.32 -6.73 -14.29
CA GLY A 397 8.27 -6.12 -13.38
C GLY A 397 9.69 -6.25 -13.90
N TYR A 398 10.64 -5.62 -13.21
CA TYR A 398 12.04 -5.50 -13.64
C TYR A 398 12.68 -6.85 -14.01
N TYR A 399 12.67 -7.84 -13.12
CA TYR A 399 13.34 -9.11 -13.38
C TYR A 399 12.65 -9.97 -14.45
N ARG A 400 11.32 -9.90 -14.55
CA ARG A 400 10.59 -10.55 -15.65
C ARG A 400 10.96 -9.94 -16.99
N TRP A 401 11.00 -8.62 -17.06
CA TRP A 401 11.42 -7.91 -18.27
C TRP A 401 12.86 -8.25 -18.66
N ARG A 402 13.81 -8.25 -17.71
CA ARG A 402 15.21 -8.63 -17.99
C ARG A 402 15.32 -10.08 -18.50
N ALA A 403 14.50 -11.01 -17.96
CA ALA A 403 14.47 -12.39 -18.46
C ALA A 403 13.91 -12.48 -19.90
N MET A 404 12.91 -11.67 -20.24
CA MET A 404 12.39 -11.57 -21.60
C MET A 404 13.44 -11.02 -22.57
N ASP A 405 14.20 -10.03 -22.15
CA ASP A 405 15.31 -9.44 -22.92
C ASP A 405 16.41 -10.50 -23.20
N ARG A 406 16.81 -11.28 -22.19
CA ARG A 406 17.80 -12.37 -22.33
C ARG A 406 17.34 -13.48 -23.28
N LEU A 407 16.03 -13.68 -23.43
CA LEU A 407 15.46 -14.65 -24.36
C LEU A 407 15.14 -14.06 -25.74
N GLY A 408 15.46 -12.77 -25.99
CA GLY A 408 15.13 -12.08 -27.24
C GLY A 408 13.62 -11.88 -27.47
N ILE A 409 12.80 -11.96 -26.41
CA ILE A 409 11.34 -11.82 -26.50
C ILE A 409 10.93 -10.35 -26.43
N SER A 410 11.63 -9.51 -25.67
CA SER A 410 11.40 -8.06 -25.59
C SER A 410 12.43 -7.31 -26.41
N GLY A 411 11.98 -6.25 -27.09
CA GLY A 411 12.90 -5.30 -27.70
C GLY A 411 13.54 -4.36 -26.65
N PRO A 412 14.49 -3.48 -27.11
CA PRO A 412 15.09 -2.49 -26.24
C PRO A 412 14.03 -1.57 -25.63
N LEU A 413 14.27 -1.14 -24.39
CA LEU A 413 13.41 -0.21 -23.69
C LEU A 413 13.58 1.20 -24.28
N ASP A 414 12.53 1.71 -24.91
CA ASP A 414 12.48 3.06 -25.44
C ASP A 414 11.66 3.94 -24.48
N LEU A 415 12.33 4.91 -23.85
CA LEU A 415 11.72 5.80 -22.86
C LEU A 415 10.96 7.00 -23.46
N ARG A 416 11.01 7.14 -24.80
CA ARG A 416 10.27 8.16 -25.56
C ARG A 416 9.04 7.62 -26.25
N LYS A 417 9.00 6.32 -26.51
CA LYS A 417 7.90 5.68 -27.21
C LYS A 417 6.66 5.57 -26.35
N GLN A 418 5.61 6.27 -26.74
CA GLN A 418 4.28 6.11 -26.15
C GLN A 418 3.79 4.66 -26.36
N HIS A 419 3.56 3.95 -25.26
CA HIS A 419 2.93 2.64 -25.31
C HIS A 419 1.40 2.84 -25.27
N PRO A 420 0.65 2.31 -26.26
CA PRO A 420 -0.79 2.39 -26.21
C PRO A 420 -1.28 1.78 -24.90
N GLN A 421 -2.09 2.54 -24.18
CA GLN A 421 -2.67 2.09 -22.90
C GLN A 421 -3.57 0.89 -23.18
N LYS A 422 -3.09 -0.31 -22.87
CA LYS A 422 -3.81 -1.56 -23.15
C LYS A 422 -5.00 -1.83 -22.25
N ASP A 423 -5.14 -1.08 -21.13
CA ASP A 423 -6.23 -1.41 -20.20
C ASP A 423 -6.70 -0.17 -19.41
N PRO A 424 -7.95 0.31 -19.62
CA PRO A 424 -8.56 1.15 -18.62
C PRO A 424 -8.54 0.38 -17.30
N GLN A 425 -8.29 1.05 -16.17
CA GLN A 425 -8.30 0.40 -14.85
C GLN A 425 -9.67 -0.28 -14.67
N THR A 426 -9.75 -1.54 -15.05
CA THR A 426 -10.97 -2.34 -14.86
C THR A 426 -11.25 -2.36 -13.37
N TRP A 427 -12.46 -1.95 -13.00
CA TRP A 427 -12.92 -2.01 -11.64
C TRP A 427 -12.62 -3.40 -11.02
N GLN A 428 -12.11 -3.43 -9.80
CA GLN A 428 -11.79 -4.66 -9.08
C GLN A 428 -12.51 -4.69 -7.73
N PRO A 429 -13.08 -5.83 -7.32
CA PRO A 429 -13.69 -5.96 -6.01
C PRO A 429 -12.68 -5.71 -4.90
N LEU A 430 -13.12 -5.14 -3.78
CA LEU A 430 -12.24 -4.87 -2.64
C LEU A 430 -11.80 -6.17 -1.95
N ASN A 431 -12.74 -7.12 -1.83
CA ASN A 431 -12.55 -8.42 -1.17
C ASN A 431 -12.20 -8.31 0.32
N SER A 432 -12.78 -7.35 1.03
CA SER A 432 -12.71 -7.31 2.49
C SER A 432 -13.69 -8.32 3.12
N GLN A 433 -13.55 -8.58 4.41
CA GLN A 433 -14.49 -9.43 5.17
C GLN A 433 -15.82 -8.71 5.45
N ASP A 434 -15.87 -7.40 5.34
CA ASP A 434 -17.07 -6.60 5.58
C ASP A 434 -17.92 -6.43 4.30
N ALA A 435 -19.15 -6.95 4.35
CA ALA A 435 -20.06 -6.91 3.20
C ALA A 435 -20.54 -5.50 2.85
N LEU A 436 -20.71 -4.60 3.85
CA LEU A 436 -21.13 -3.23 3.62
C LEU A 436 -20.00 -2.41 3.01
N VAL A 437 -18.79 -2.56 3.50
CA VAL A 437 -17.59 -1.93 2.92
C VAL A 437 -17.40 -2.36 1.47
N ASN A 438 -17.56 -3.65 1.16
CA ASN A 438 -17.49 -4.17 -0.22
C ASN A 438 -18.60 -3.58 -1.11
N THR A 439 -19.80 -3.42 -0.58
CA THR A 439 -20.93 -2.82 -1.31
C THR A 439 -20.65 -1.35 -1.62
N LEU A 440 -20.24 -0.56 -0.63
CA LEU A 440 -19.91 0.86 -0.81
C LEU A 440 -18.74 1.05 -1.78
N TRP A 441 -17.71 0.20 -1.70
CA TRP A 441 -16.61 0.18 -2.67
C TRP A 441 -17.12 -0.04 -4.11
N ARG A 442 -17.97 -1.03 -4.31
CA ARG A 442 -18.54 -1.34 -5.63
C ARG A 442 -19.38 -0.19 -6.18
N LEU A 443 -20.07 0.55 -5.31
CA LEU A 443 -20.89 1.70 -5.67
C LEU A 443 -20.08 3.01 -5.79
N GLY A 444 -18.74 2.97 -5.71
CA GLY A 444 -17.87 4.13 -5.81
C GLY A 444 -17.92 5.08 -4.59
N GLN A 445 -18.55 4.67 -3.50
CA GLN A 445 -18.64 5.47 -2.27
C GLN A 445 -17.45 5.22 -1.34
N VAL A 446 -16.26 5.52 -1.85
CA VAL A 446 -14.99 5.15 -1.22
C VAL A 446 -14.76 5.80 0.15
N HIS A 447 -15.20 7.05 0.34
CA HIS A 447 -15.07 7.74 1.62
C HIS A 447 -15.94 7.10 2.70
N ALA A 448 -17.19 6.76 2.39
CA ALA A 448 -18.06 6.05 3.32
C ALA A 448 -17.52 4.63 3.63
N ALA A 449 -16.99 3.93 2.61
CA ALA A 449 -16.35 2.63 2.82
C ALA A 449 -15.15 2.74 3.76
N TRP A 450 -14.31 3.76 3.59
CA TRP A 450 -13.15 4.02 4.45
C TRP A 450 -13.54 4.38 5.88
N GLU A 451 -14.57 5.22 6.06
CA GLU A 451 -15.08 5.60 7.36
C GLU A 451 -15.59 4.40 8.17
N ILE A 452 -16.40 3.53 7.55
CA ILE A 452 -16.88 2.28 8.17
C ILE A 452 -15.70 1.34 8.48
N TRP A 453 -14.75 1.21 7.54
CA TRP A 453 -13.55 0.44 7.77
C TRP A 453 -12.78 0.90 9.00
N GLN A 454 -12.53 2.21 9.12
CA GLN A 454 -11.82 2.79 10.27
C GLN A 454 -12.57 2.57 11.59
N ALA A 455 -13.89 2.79 11.59
CA ALA A 455 -14.72 2.67 12.79
C ALA A 455 -14.66 1.29 13.45
N GLN A 456 -14.41 0.25 12.67
CA GLN A 456 -14.38 -1.14 13.12
C GLN A 456 -12.98 -1.64 13.51
N ARG A 457 -11.92 -0.80 13.37
CA ARG A 457 -10.52 -1.25 13.52
C ARG A 457 -9.88 -0.78 14.83
N ASP A 458 -9.30 -1.74 15.54
CA ASP A 458 -8.36 -1.43 16.61
C ASP A 458 -6.93 -1.39 16.00
N PRO A 459 -6.21 -0.27 16.09
CA PRO A 459 -4.87 -0.12 15.52
C PRO A 459 -3.82 -1.06 16.16
N VAL A 460 -4.11 -1.65 17.32
CA VAL A 460 -3.24 -2.64 17.97
C VAL A 460 -3.37 -4.03 17.35
N ILE A 461 -4.51 -4.33 16.72
CA ILE A 461 -4.78 -5.64 16.12
C ILE A 461 -4.07 -5.76 14.77
N THR A 462 -3.24 -6.80 14.64
CA THR A 462 -2.60 -7.13 13.36
C THR A 462 -3.62 -7.71 12.38
N LEU A 463 -3.83 -7.01 11.26
CA LEU A 463 -4.74 -7.45 10.21
C LEU A 463 -4.17 -8.63 9.41
N PRO A 464 -5.03 -9.57 8.97
CA PRO A 464 -4.66 -10.59 7.98
C PRO A 464 -4.15 -9.98 6.66
N PRO A 465 -3.42 -10.75 5.86
CA PRO A 465 -2.86 -10.25 4.59
C PRO A 465 -3.89 -9.65 3.63
N GLU A 466 -5.04 -10.28 3.50
CA GLU A 466 -6.15 -9.87 2.64
C GLU A 466 -6.75 -8.54 3.08
N GLU A 467 -6.95 -8.39 4.39
CA GLU A 467 -7.49 -7.17 4.99
C GLU A 467 -6.50 -6.00 4.88
N ARG A 468 -5.19 -6.26 4.95
CA ARG A 468 -4.18 -5.24 4.68
C ARG A 468 -4.14 -4.82 3.21
N LEU A 469 -4.42 -5.73 2.29
CA LEU A 469 -4.58 -5.40 0.87
C LEU A 469 -5.82 -4.51 0.67
N ALA A 470 -6.95 -4.86 1.30
CA ALA A 470 -8.18 -4.05 1.24
C ALA A 470 -7.95 -2.65 1.84
N GLU A 471 -7.31 -2.56 3.00
CA GLU A 471 -6.96 -1.28 3.63
C GLU A 471 -6.10 -0.40 2.73
N GLY A 472 -5.01 -0.95 2.17
CA GLY A 472 -4.13 -0.20 1.27
C GLY A 472 -4.87 0.36 0.05
N ARG A 473 -5.83 -0.39 -0.50
CA ARG A 473 -6.68 0.05 -1.61
C ARG A 473 -7.68 1.13 -1.20
N LEU A 474 -8.28 1.02 -0.03
CA LEU A 474 -9.16 2.07 0.52
C LEU A 474 -8.39 3.37 0.75
N ARG A 475 -7.19 3.30 1.33
CA ARG A 475 -6.31 4.46 1.52
C ARG A 475 -6.01 5.17 0.20
N LEU A 476 -5.63 4.42 -0.83
CA LEU A 476 -5.41 5.00 -2.18
C LEU A 476 -6.65 5.71 -2.71
N ALA A 477 -7.82 5.09 -2.55
CA ALA A 477 -9.08 5.63 -3.06
C ALA A 477 -9.51 6.92 -2.37
N VAL A 478 -9.12 7.14 -1.10
CA VAL A 478 -9.39 8.38 -0.36
C VAL A 478 -8.23 9.40 -0.38
N GLY A 479 -7.19 9.14 -1.20
CA GLY A 479 -6.08 10.05 -1.38
C GLY A 479 -4.92 9.91 -0.38
N ASP A 480 -4.97 8.95 0.56
CA ASP A 480 -3.85 8.62 1.45
C ASP A 480 -2.82 7.73 0.70
N THR A 481 -2.24 8.30 -0.35
CA THR A 481 -1.39 7.58 -1.32
C THR A 481 -0.09 7.11 -0.70
N TRP A 482 0.52 7.93 0.16
CA TRP A 482 1.77 7.59 0.83
C TRP A 482 1.65 6.31 1.66
N MET A 483 0.68 6.27 2.57
CA MET A 483 0.46 5.09 3.43
C MET A 483 -0.09 3.90 2.65
N GLY A 484 -0.98 4.15 1.69
CA GLY A 484 -1.57 3.10 0.87
C GLY A 484 -0.52 2.35 0.06
N LEU A 485 0.35 3.07 -0.67
CA LEU A 485 1.43 2.46 -1.46
C LEU A 485 2.50 1.80 -0.60
N ASP A 486 2.86 2.41 0.54
CA ASP A 486 3.80 1.81 1.49
C ASP A 486 3.27 0.46 1.99
N GLN A 487 2.03 0.42 2.43
CA GLN A 487 1.38 -0.79 2.95
C GLN A 487 1.30 -1.89 1.89
N LEU A 488 0.94 -1.56 0.65
CA LEU A 488 0.90 -2.50 -0.47
C LEU A 488 2.30 -3.00 -0.82
N TRP A 489 3.31 -2.14 -0.80
CA TRP A 489 4.70 -2.52 -1.01
C TRP A 489 5.20 -3.52 0.03
N TRP A 490 5.07 -3.19 1.32
CA TRP A 490 5.46 -4.09 2.40
C TRP A 490 4.70 -5.41 2.35
N ARG A 491 3.43 -5.38 1.91
CA ARG A 491 2.65 -6.60 1.72
C ARG A 491 3.26 -7.48 0.63
N SER A 492 3.67 -6.92 -0.49
CA SER A 492 4.28 -7.68 -1.60
C SER A 492 5.58 -8.38 -1.19
N LEU A 493 6.35 -7.79 -0.26
CA LEU A 493 7.61 -8.35 0.25
C LEU A 493 7.44 -9.41 1.36
N ARG A 494 6.25 -9.52 1.96
CA ARG A 494 6.01 -10.40 3.11
C ARG A 494 4.95 -11.47 2.89
N TRP A 495 4.14 -11.35 1.86
CA TRP A 495 3.12 -12.33 1.54
C TRP A 495 3.73 -13.45 0.69
N ARG A 496 4.08 -14.55 1.33
CA ARG A 496 4.84 -15.64 0.71
C ARG A 496 4.02 -16.47 -0.29
N ASP A 497 2.75 -16.74 0.02
CA ASP A 497 1.91 -17.62 -0.80
C ASP A 497 0.54 -16.98 -1.11
N PRO A 498 0.50 -15.83 -1.83
CA PRO A 498 -0.76 -15.30 -2.32
C PRO A 498 -1.27 -16.16 -3.47
N SER A 499 -2.59 -16.39 -3.52
CA SER A 499 -3.22 -16.99 -4.70
C SER A 499 -2.90 -16.17 -5.95
N CYS A 500 -3.03 -16.76 -7.14
CA CYS A 500 -2.79 -16.04 -8.38
C CYS A 500 -3.65 -14.77 -8.49
N GLN A 501 -4.94 -14.85 -8.13
CA GLN A 501 -5.84 -13.69 -8.15
C GLN A 501 -5.41 -12.61 -7.14
N GLN A 502 -5.01 -12.98 -5.93
CA GLN A 502 -4.51 -12.05 -4.92
C GLN A 502 -3.22 -11.36 -5.37
N ARG A 503 -2.31 -12.10 -6.00
CA ARG A 503 -1.08 -11.58 -6.56
C ARG A 503 -1.34 -10.54 -7.65
N HIS A 504 -2.26 -10.83 -8.58
CA HIS A 504 -2.65 -9.88 -9.62
C HIS A 504 -3.33 -8.65 -9.04
N LEU A 505 -4.21 -8.82 -8.07
CA LEU A 505 -4.89 -7.71 -7.41
C LEU A 505 -3.89 -6.82 -6.65
N LEU A 506 -2.97 -7.42 -5.88
CA LEU A 506 -1.90 -6.70 -5.18
C LEU A 506 -1.01 -5.94 -6.17
N HIS A 507 -0.57 -6.61 -7.26
CA HIS A 507 0.25 -5.98 -8.29
C HIS A 507 -0.47 -4.77 -8.90
N ARG A 508 -1.70 -4.92 -9.40
CA ARG A 508 -2.46 -3.80 -9.99
C ARG A 508 -2.66 -2.64 -9.01
N SER A 509 -2.91 -2.96 -7.73
CA SER A 509 -3.11 -1.94 -6.70
C SER A 509 -1.86 -1.10 -6.40
N GLN A 510 -0.67 -1.58 -6.76
CA GLN A 510 0.58 -0.84 -6.60
C GLN A 510 0.82 0.20 -7.71
N PHE A 511 0.01 0.23 -8.77
CA PHE A 511 0.21 1.12 -9.93
C PHE A 511 -1.01 2.02 -10.17
N PRO A 512 -1.37 2.91 -9.22
CA PRO A 512 -2.46 3.86 -9.41
C PRO A 512 -2.09 4.91 -10.45
N ARG A 513 -3.06 5.35 -11.26
CA ARG A 513 -2.88 6.39 -12.29
C ARG A 513 -3.35 7.74 -11.75
N LEU A 514 -2.51 8.36 -10.93
CA LEU A 514 -2.77 9.67 -10.35
C LEU A 514 -2.18 10.77 -11.24
N PHE A 515 -2.75 11.98 -11.16
CA PHE A 515 -2.34 13.15 -11.96
C PHE A 515 -2.25 12.82 -13.47
N GLN A 516 -3.29 12.14 -13.97
CA GLN A 516 -3.24 11.59 -15.34
C GLN A 516 -3.10 12.68 -16.39
N ALA A 517 -3.87 13.76 -16.27
CA ALA A 517 -3.84 14.86 -17.24
C ALA A 517 -2.50 15.60 -17.22
N GLU A 518 -1.96 15.86 -16.03
CA GLU A 518 -0.69 16.54 -15.82
C GLU A 518 0.49 15.69 -16.35
N MET A 519 0.48 14.39 -16.06
CA MET A 519 1.49 13.44 -16.54
C MET A 519 1.48 13.29 -18.07
N GLU A 520 0.30 13.26 -18.67
CA GLU A 520 0.16 13.14 -20.14
C GLU A 520 0.54 14.44 -20.84
N ALA A 521 0.16 15.60 -20.28
CA ALA A 521 0.54 16.90 -20.84
C ALA A 521 2.07 17.12 -20.80
N ALA A 522 2.70 16.88 -19.66
CA ALA A 522 4.14 17.02 -19.50
C ALA A 522 4.93 16.03 -20.38
N ALA A 523 4.44 14.79 -20.47
CA ALA A 523 5.04 13.77 -21.35
C ALA A 523 4.96 14.15 -22.82
N GLN A 524 3.85 14.74 -23.25
CA GLN A 524 3.67 15.21 -24.63
C GLN A 524 4.58 16.39 -24.96
N GLU A 525 4.72 17.36 -24.02
CA GLU A 525 5.57 18.55 -24.21
C GLU A 525 7.05 18.18 -24.32
N GLU A 526 7.52 17.21 -23.55
CA GLU A 526 8.92 16.82 -23.45
C GLU A 526 9.28 15.55 -24.28
N ASP A 527 8.36 15.04 -25.10
CA ASP A 527 8.52 13.82 -25.91
C ASP A 527 8.97 12.62 -25.07
N LEU A 528 8.25 12.34 -23.96
CA LEU A 528 8.54 11.28 -23.01
C LEU A 528 7.38 10.27 -22.94
N GLU A 529 7.68 9.06 -22.44
CA GLU A 529 6.66 8.09 -22.03
C GLU A 529 6.01 8.52 -20.71
N ALA A 530 4.69 8.77 -20.70
CA ALA A 530 3.95 9.21 -19.50
C ALA A 530 4.07 8.22 -18.32
N ASN A 531 4.21 6.91 -18.59
CA ASN A 531 4.41 5.93 -17.55
C ASN A 531 5.80 6.03 -16.89
N LEU A 532 6.79 6.61 -17.57
CA LEU A 532 8.09 6.91 -16.98
C LEU A 532 7.98 8.01 -15.92
N LEU A 533 7.23 9.09 -16.21
CA LEU A 533 6.96 10.13 -15.22
C LEU A 533 6.21 9.57 -14.01
N ARG A 534 5.19 8.72 -14.24
CA ARG A 534 4.48 8.01 -13.15
C ARG A 534 5.41 7.11 -12.33
N ALA A 535 6.34 6.43 -12.99
CA ALA A 535 7.30 5.53 -12.34
C ALA A 535 8.24 6.28 -11.39
N ILE A 536 8.73 7.45 -11.83
CA ILE A 536 9.56 8.35 -11.03
C ILE A 536 8.73 8.93 -9.88
N ALA A 537 7.60 9.56 -10.14
CA ALA A 537 6.74 10.16 -9.12
C ALA A 537 6.32 9.17 -8.02
N LYS A 538 6.03 7.93 -8.40
CA LYS A 538 5.75 6.85 -7.43
C LYS A 538 6.96 6.54 -6.56
N GLN A 539 8.16 6.53 -7.11
CA GLN A 539 9.39 6.25 -6.37
C GLN A 539 9.78 7.42 -5.47
N GLU A 540 9.64 8.65 -5.94
CA GLU A 540 10.05 9.87 -5.27
C GLU A 540 9.14 10.22 -4.08
N SER A 541 7.86 10.37 -4.32
CA SER A 541 6.91 10.90 -3.34
C SER A 541 5.72 10.01 -3.06
N ARG A 542 5.59 8.85 -3.73
CA ARG A 542 4.34 8.10 -3.77
C ARG A 542 3.14 8.98 -4.14
N PHE A 543 3.38 9.93 -5.04
CA PHE A 543 2.41 10.95 -5.49
C PHE A 543 1.92 11.91 -4.41
N ALA A 544 2.65 12.15 -3.35
CA ALA A 544 2.28 13.09 -2.29
C ALA A 544 2.86 14.48 -2.58
N PRO A 545 2.04 15.52 -2.93
CA PRO A 545 2.55 16.81 -3.36
C PRO A 545 3.25 17.61 -2.25
N GLY A 546 2.79 17.42 -1.00
CA GLY A 546 3.30 18.16 0.17
C GLY A 546 4.53 17.55 0.82
N VAL A 547 5.12 16.48 0.23
CA VAL A 547 6.27 15.82 0.84
C VAL A 547 7.56 16.56 0.52
N GLY A 548 8.44 16.69 1.53
CA GLY A 548 9.81 17.18 1.39
C GLY A 548 10.82 16.15 1.88
N SER A 549 12.01 16.12 1.28
CA SER A 549 13.10 15.26 1.72
C SER A 549 14.04 16.02 2.70
N PRO A 550 14.84 15.27 3.50
CA PRO A 550 15.89 15.90 4.33
C PRO A 550 16.91 16.73 3.52
N ALA A 551 17.11 16.39 2.25
CA ALA A 551 17.99 17.13 1.34
C ALA A 551 17.30 18.39 0.73
N GLY A 552 16.04 18.69 1.08
CA GLY A 552 15.30 19.83 0.60
C GLY A 552 14.59 19.64 -0.74
N ALA A 553 14.49 18.42 -1.26
CA ALA A 553 13.67 18.13 -2.45
C ALA A 553 12.18 18.22 -2.12
N VAL A 554 11.34 18.71 -3.06
CA VAL A 554 9.94 19.04 -2.84
C VAL A 554 9.04 18.49 -3.95
N GLY A 555 7.85 18.06 -3.56
CA GLY A 555 6.73 17.79 -4.47
C GLY A 555 6.70 16.38 -5.04
N VAL A 556 5.80 16.19 -6.01
CA VAL A 556 5.50 14.88 -6.63
C VAL A 556 6.73 14.21 -7.23
N MET A 557 7.58 14.99 -7.91
CA MET A 557 8.80 14.53 -8.59
C MET A 557 10.06 14.78 -7.75
N GLN A 558 9.96 15.27 -6.51
CA GLN A 558 11.05 15.53 -5.57
C GLN A 558 12.20 16.35 -6.19
N LEU A 559 11.89 17.53 -6.68
CA LEU A 559 12.87 18.42 -7.25
C LEU A 559 13.58 19.25 -6.16
N LEU A 560 14.89 19.36 -6.27
CA LEU A 560 15.64 20.36 -5.51
C LEU A 560 15.29 21.76 -6.05
N PRO A 561 15.14 22.80 -5.19
CA PRO A 561 14.84 24.16 -5.64
C PRO A 561 15.83 24.70 -6.69
N SER A 562 17.12 24.34 -6.59
CA SER A 562 18.14 24.69 -7.57
C SER A 562 17.88 24.05 -8.95
N THR A 563 17.58 22.78 -8.99
CA THR A 563 17.23 22.06 -10.23
C THR A 563 15.95 22.61 -10.84
N ALA A 564 14.95 22.89 -10.01
CA ALA A 564 13.68 23.46 -10.47
C ALA A 564 13.87 24.85 -11.07
N THR A 565 14.68 25.72 -10.45
CA THR A 565 15.05 27.06 -10.95
C THR A 565 15.78 26.95 -12.29
N GLU A 566 16.71 26.00 -12.43
CA GLU A 566 17.40 25.75 -13.71
C GLU A 566 16.42 25.36 -14.81
N MET A 567 15.48 24.44 -14.51
CA MET A 567 14.48 23.97 -15.49
C MET A 567 13.42 25.01 -15.84
N ALA A 568 13.05 25.87 -14.88
CA ALA A 568 12.11 26.97 -15.11
C ALA A 568 12.72 28.15 -15.84
N GLY A 569 14.05 28.37 -15.72
CA GLY A 569 14.75 29.58 -16.18
C GLY A 569 14.53 30.82 -15.30
N GLU A 570 13.80 30.67 -14.19
CA GLU A 570 13.49 31.72 -13.23
C GLU A 570 13.39 31.14 -11.80
N PRO A 571 13.51 31.97 -10.75
CA PRO A 571 13.42 31.52 -9.36
C PRO A 571 12.08 30.86 -9.05
N THR A 572 12.13 29.65 -8.49
CA THR A 572 10.95 28.87 -8.09
C THR A 572 10.71 28.96 -6.58
N SER A 573 9.44 29.00 -6.16
CA SER A 573 9.05 28.97 -4.75
C SER A 573 8.69 27.53 -4.30
N THR A 574 8.81 27.29 -3.00
CA THR A 574 8.35 26.00 -2.42
C THR A 574 6.87 25.75 -2.69
N LEU A 575 6.04 26.81 -2.66
CA LEU A 575 4.61 26.69 -2.93
C LEU A 575 4.33 26.25 -4.37
N MET A 576 5.06 26.80 -5.35
CA MET A 576 5.01 26.36 -6.74
C MET A 576 5.43 24.89 -6.88
N LEU A 577 6.48 24.46 -6.18
CA LEU A 577 6.94 23.07 -6.21
C LEU A 577 5.99 22.09 -5.51
N GLN A 578 5.05 22.57 -4.71
CA GLN A 578 3.98 21.76 -4.14
C GLN A 578 2.76 21.64 -5.08
N ASP A 579 2.64 22.48 -6.11
CA ASP A 579 1.66 22.31 -7.16
C ASP A 579 2.02 21.10 -8.04
N PRO A 580 1.14 20.11 -8.21
CA PRO A 580 1.45 18.91 -8.98
C PRO A 580 1.74 19.20 -10.46
N ALA A 581 1.04 20.14 -11.09
CA ALA A 581 1.21 20.42 -12.52
C ALA A 581 2.59 21.03 -12.79
N ASP A 582 2.96 22.08 -12.03
CA ASP A 582 4.26 22.73 -12.14
C ASP A 582 5.41 21.77 -11.83
N ASN A 583 5.28 21.01 -10.74
CA ASN A 583 6.31 20.07 -10.31
C ASN A 583 6.54 18.94 -11.32
N ILE A 584 5.47 18.37 -11.88
CA ILE A 584 5.54 17.31 -12.90
C ILE A 584 6.17 17.86 -14.18
N GLN A 585 5.79 19.06 -14.61
CA GLN A 585 6.34 19.68 -15.81
C GLN A 585 7.85 19.92 -15.69
N LEU A 586 8.31 20.50 -14.56
CA LEU A 586 9.73 20.73 -14.32
C LEU A 586 10.52 19.42 -14.18
N GLY A 587 9.92 18.42 -13.54
CA GLY A 587 10.50 17.06 -13.43
C GLY A 587 10.65 16.38 -14.80
N ALA A 588 9.69 16.56 -15.70
CA ALA A 588 9.74 16.05 -17.07
C ALA A 588 10.88 16.70 -17.86
N ARG A 589 11.04 18.04 -17.77
CA ARG A 589 12.16 18.77 -18.40
C ARG A 589 13.51 18.28 -17.91
N TYR A 590 13.67 18.11 -16.60
CA TYR A 590 14.92 17.58 -16.04
C TYR A 590 15.21 16.18 -16.54
N LEU A 591 14.20 15.31 -16.58
CA LEU A 591 14.36 13.95 -17.10
C LEU A 591 14.72 13.94 -18.59
N ASN A 592 14.11 14.82 -19.40
CA ASN A 592 14.44 14.99 -20.82
C ASN A 592 15.90 15.38 -21.00
N GLN A 593 16.39 16.37 -20.25
CA GLN A 593 17.79 16.80 -20.24
C GLN A 593 18.75 15.62 -19.90
N LEU A 594 18.38 14.77 -18.94
CA LEU A 594 19.18 13.59 -18.58
C LEU A 594 19.17 12.52 -19.70
N LEU A 595 18.06 12.33 -20.39
CA LEU A 595 17.97 11.41 -21.53
C LEU A 595 18.82 11.89 -22.71
N GLU A 596 18.79 13.19 -23.03
CA GLU A 596 19.66 13.78 -24.05
C GLU A 596 21.13 13.61 -23.71
N ARG A 597 21.52 13.91 -22.46
CA ARG A 597 22.89 13.77 -21.96
C ARG A 597 23.43 12.34 -22.13
N TRP A 598 22.60 11.34 -21.94
CA TRP A 598 22.99 9.93 -21.97
C TRP A 598 22.54 9.20 -23.25
N GLU A 599 22.25 9.93 -24.33
CA GLU A 599 21.87 9.35 -25.63
C GLU A 599 20.72 8.35 -25.50
N ASN A 600 19.73 8.71 -24.70
CA ASN A 600 18.56 7.87 -24.33
C ASN A 600 18.90 6.53 -23.60
N ALA A 601 20.08 6.40 -23.00
CA ALA A 601 20.44 5.24 -22.21
C ALA A 601 19.60 5.16 -20.92
N PRO A 602 18.62 4.25 -20.80
CA PRO A 602 17.61 4.31 -19.73
C PRO A 602 18.20 4.17 -18.33
N PHE A 603 19.15 3.27 -18.15
CA PHE A 603 19.74 3.00 -16.83
C PHE A 603 20.54 4.18 -16.31
N ARG A 604 21.36 4.82 -17.16
CA ARG A 604 22.16 6.00 -16.80
C ARG A 604 21.29 7.24 -16.52
N SER A 605 20.28 7.45 -17.35
CA SER A 605 19.36 8.58 -17.17
C SER A 605 18.58 8.46 -15.87
N ILE A 606 18.03 7.30 -15.56
CA ILE A 606 17.29 7.05 -14.30
C ILE A 606 18.23 7.11 -13.08
N ALA A 607 19.44 6.54 -13.17
CA ALA A 607 20.42 6.66 -12.09
C ALA A 607 20.83 8.12 -11.82
N SER A 608 20.95 8.92 -12.89
CA SER A 608 21.29 10.34 -12.81
C SER A 608 20.20 11.18 -12.17
N TYR A 609 18.93 10.80 -12.30
CA TYR A 609 17.84 11.51 -11.65
C TYR A 609 17.99 11.50 -10.11
N ASN A 610 18.42 10.39 -9.54
CA ASN A 610 18.64 10.24 -8.10
C ASN A 610 20.02 10.72 -7.64
N ALA A 611 21.10 10.28 -8.30
CA ALA A 611 22.47 10.55 -7.86
C ALA A 611 23.09 11.84 -8.45
N GLY A 612 22.42 12.44 -9.42
CA GLY A 612 22.99 13.51 -10.23
C GLY A 612 23.90 13.02 -11.37
N PRO A 613 23.90 13.70 -12.53
CA PRO A 613 24.65 13.27 -13.71
C PRO A 613 26.18 13.31 -13.52
N GLY A 614 26.67 14.16 -12.65
CA GLY A 614 28.10 14.24 -12.31
C GLY A 614 28.62 12.97 -11.60
N ALA A 615 27.86 12.46 -10.63
CA ALA A 615 28.18 11.22 -9.95
C ALA A 615 28.17 10.03 -10.91
N VAL A 616 27.12 9.89 -11.72
CA VAL A 616 26.99 8.79 -12.70
C VAL A 616 28.11 8.79 -13.74
N ALA A 617 28.57 9.98 -14.16
CA ALA A 617 29.69 10.13 -15.10
C ALA A 617 31.02 9.62 -14.51
N SER A 618 31.18 9.68 -13.19
CA SER A 618 32.39 9.22 -12.50
C SER A 618 32.45 7.70 -12.27
N TRP A 619 31.35 6.98 -12.45
CA TRP A 619 31.30 5.53 -12.23
C TRP A 619 31.83 4.74 -13.43
N PRO A 620 32.29 3.49 -13.22
CA PRO A 620 32.63 2.60 -14.33
C PRO A 620 31.43 2.48 -15.29
N GLN A 621 31.68 2.78 -16.57
CA GLN A 621 30.64 2.71 -17.57
C GLN A 621 30.39 1.27 -18.03
N PRO A 622 29.18 0.93 -18.54
CA PRO A 622 28.91 -0.39 -19.09
C PRO A 622 29.89 -0.73 -20.21
N THR A 623 30.37 -1.95 -20.24
CA THR A 623 31.16 -2.45 -21.37
C THR A 623 30.25 -2.98 -22.48
N ASP A 624 30.74 -3.00 -23.72
CA ASP A 624 30.00 -3.55 -24.84
C ASP A 624 29.61 -5.01 -24.61
N GLY A 625 28.32 -5.31 -24.75
CA GLY A 625 27.77 -6.64 -24.50
C GLY A 625 27.50 -6.99 -23.04
N GLU A 626 27.84 -6.12 -22.10
CA GLU A 626 27.52 -6.35 -20.70
C GLU A 626 26.00 -6.31 -20.45
N ASP A 627 25.52 -7.24 -19.61
CA ASP A 627 24.13 -7.17 -19.16
C ASP A 627 23.90 -5.91 -18.31
N ALA A 628 22.91 -5.10 -18.69
CA ALA A 628 22.59 -3.88 -17.97
C ALA A 628 22.23 -4.12 -16.48
N ALA A 629 21.73 -5.31 -16.13
CA ALA A 629 21.49 -5.66 -14.72
C ALA A 629 22.81 -5.80 -13.93
N LEU A 630 23.90 -6.27 -14.54
CA LEU A 630 25.21 -6.30 -13.90
C LEU A 630 25.74 -4.89 -13.63
N TRP A 631 25.61 -3.98 -14.61
CA TRP A 631 25.99 -2.58 -14.42
C TRP A 631 25.20 -1.95 -13.26
N VAL A 632 23.88 -2.17 -13.19
CA VAL A 632 23.06 -1.66 -12.08
C VAL A 632 23.54 -2.18 -10.74
N GLU A 633 23.91 -3.47 -10.63
CA GLU A 633 24.43 -4.01 -9.37
C GLU A 633 25.84 -3.48 -9.01
N ARG A 634 26.58 -2.94 -9.98
CA ARG A 634 27.87 -2.25 -9.74
C ARG A 634 27.75 -0.80 -9.31
N ILE A 635 26.56 -0.19 -9.38
CA ILE A 635 26.33 1.18 -8.90
C ILE A 635 26.85 1.26 -7.45
N PRO A 636 27.81 2.17 -7.15
CA PRO A 636 28.44 2.23 -5.82
C PRO A 636 27.47 2.73 -4.74
N TYR A 637 26.49 3.55 -5.10
CA TYR A 637 25.48 4.06 -4.17
C TYR A 637 24.33 3.08 -4.01
N PRO A 638 24.17 2.45 -2.83
CA PRO A 638 23.10 1.46 -2.61
C PRO A 638 21.70 2.01 -2.85
N GLU A 639 21.46 3.28 -2.49
CA GLU A 639 20.20 3.97 -2.73
C GLU A 639 19.91 4.07 -4.23
N THR A 640 20.85 4.57 -5.02
CA THR A 640 20.69 4.74 -6.47
C THR A 640 20.55 3.41 -7.19
N ARG A 641 21.28 2.37 -6.75
CA ARG A 641 21.14 1.00 -7.25
C ARG A 641 19.71 0.47 -7.03
N PHE A 642 19.16 0.69 -5.85
CA PHE A 642 17.79 0.32 -5.53
C PHE A 642 16.79 1.18 -6.33
N TYR A 643 16.99 2.49 -6.36
CA TYR A 643 16.19 3.47 -7.08
C TYR A 643 16.04 3.08 -8.56
N THR A 644 17.15 2.85 -9.24
CA THR A 644 17.16 2.52 -10.69
C THR A 644 16.31 1.29 -10.97
N LYS A 645 16.47 0.21 -10.19
CA LYS A 645 15.64 -0.99 -10.32
C LYS A 645 14.16 -0.72 -10.04
N LYS A 646 13.84 0.11 -9.04
CA LYS A 646 12.46 0.42 -8.65
C LYS A 646 11.75 1.29 -9.68
N VAL A 647 12.42 2.28 -10.25
CA VAL A 647 11.83 3.10 -11.33
C VAL A 647 11.54 2.25 -12.57
N LEU A 648 12.48 1.38 -12.95
CA LEU A 648 12.27 0.45 -14.07
C LEU A 648 11.16 -0.58 -13.78
N ASP A 649 11.09 -1.11 -12.56
CA ASP A 649 10.01 -1.99 -12.10
C ASP A 649 8.65 -1.29 -12.18
N ASN A 650 8.59 -0.03 -11.74
CA ASN A 650 7.40 0.79 -11.83
C ASN A 650 7.00 1.07 -13.29
N LEU A 651 7.96 1.44 -14.16
CA LEU A 651 7.69 1.69 -15.57
C LEU A 651 7.09 0.45 -16.25
N ILE A 652 7.70 -0.71 -16.06
CA ILE A 652 7.21 -1.98 -16.61
C ILE A 652 5.84 -2.33 -16.03
N GLY A 653 5.61 -2.08 -14.73
CA GLY A 653 4.32 -2.28 -14.08
C GLY A 653 3.21 -1.39 -14.64
N TYR A 654 3.49 -0.11 -14.90
CA TYR A 654 2.53 0.82 -15.53
C TYR A 654 2.27 0.51 -17.00
N SER A 655 3.27 0.04 -17.73
CA SER A 655 3.14 -0.27 -19.17
C SER A 655 2.28 -1.51 -19.44
N GLY A 656 1.91 -2.26 -18.39
CA GLY A 656 0.89 -3.31 -18.46
C GLY A 656 1.23 -4.42 -19.46
N GLY A 657 2.48 -4.90 -19.48
CA GLY A 657 2.88 -6.02 -20.33
C GLY A 657 1.98 -7.23 -20.11
N ASP A 658 1.85 -8.11 -21.12
CA ASP A 658 1.03 -9.32 -21.06
C ASP A 658 1.31 -10.09 -19.74
N GLN A 659 0.38 -9.96 -18.79
CA GLN A 659 0.47 -10.71 -17.55
C GLN A 659 -0.07 -12.11 -17.79
N PRO A 660 0.61 -13.16 -17.31
CA PRO A 660 0.11 -14.50 -17.46
C PRO A 660 -1.24 -14.62 -16.74
N SER A 661 -2.26 -15.14 -17.41
CA SER A 661 -3.53 -15.42 -16.78
C SER A 661 -3.38 -16.47 -15.67
N CYS A 662 -4.30 -16.49 -14.71
CA CYS A 662 -4.23 -17.51 -13.65
C CYS A 662 -4.40 -18.93 -14.19
N GLU A 663 -5.01 -19.11 -15.35
CA GLU A 663 -5.09 -20.40 -16.03
C GLU A 663 -3.74 -20.82 -16.65
N GLU A 664 -3.00 -19.88 -17.23
CA GLU A 664 -1.65 -20.13 -17.75
C GLU A 664 -0.67 -20.47 -16.63
N VAL A 665 -0.74 -19.73 -15.51
CA VAL A 665 0.06 -20.04 -14.30
C VAL A 665 -0.26 -21.46 -13.80
N ALA A 666 -1.54 -21.83 -13.72
CA ALA A 666 -1.96 -23.16 -13.26
C ALA A 666 -1.52 -24.28 -14.21
N ARG A 667 -1.50 -24.03 -15.52
CA ARG A 667 -0.97 -24.99 -16.53
C ARG A 667 0.55 -25.17 -16.37
N GLY A 668 1.29 -24.08 -16.17
CA GLY A 668 2.74 -24.13 -15.96
C GLY A 668 3.14 -24.92 -14.70
N VAL A 669 2.40 -24.76 -13.61
CA VAL A 669 2.63 -25.51 -12.36
C VAL A 669 2.40 -27.02 -12.55
N ARG A 670 1.34 -27.41 -13.30
CA ARG A 670 1.05 -28.82 -13.61
C ARG A 670 2.13 -29.45 -14.48
N GLN A 671 2.62 -28.74 -15.48
CA GLN A 671 3.72 -29.22 -16.33
C GLN A 671 5.02 -29.40 -15.55
N LYS A 672 5.31 -28.51 -14.61
CA LYS A 672 6.50 -28.62 -13.75
C LYS A 672 6.41 -29.85 -12.84
N ARG A 673 5.28 -30.11 -12.19
CA ARG A 673 5.09 -31.32 -11.37
C ARG A 673 5.26 -32.59 -12.19
N ALA A 674 4.68 -32.66 -13.39
CA ALA A 674 4.84 -33.80 -14.27
C ALA A 674 6.28 -34.03 -14.75
N SER A 675 7.07 -32.97 -14.92
CA SER A 675 8.51 -33.09 -15.26
C SER A 675 9.37 -33.48 -14.06
N ASP A 676 9.04 -33.00 -12.87
CA ASP A 676 9.75 -33.35 -11.63
C ASP A 676 9.45 -34.84 -11.26
N ASP A 677 8.19 -35.29 -11.40
CA ASP A 677 7.81 -36.70 -11.19
C ASP A 677 8.46 -37.65 -12.22
N ALA A 678 8.64 -37.21 -13.47
CA ALA A 678 9.33 -38.00 -14.49
C ALA A 678 10.85 -38.09 -14.25
N ALA A 679 11.46 -37.02 -13.71
CA ALA A 679 12.89 -37.03 -13.37
C ALA A 679 13.22 -37.89 -12.14
N ASP A 680 12.31 -38.01 -11.17
CA ASP A 680 12.45 -38.89 -10.01
C ASP A 680 12.25 -40.39 -10.38
N HIS A 681 11.53 -40.69 -11.47
CA HIS A 681 11.36 -42.07 -11.95
C HIS A 681 12.54 -42.56 -12.82
N ASP A 682 13.31 -41.69 -13.46
CA ASP A 682 14.48 -42.06 -14.28
C ASP A 682 15.77 -42.24 -13.44
N GLY A 683 15.73 -41.85 -12.16
CA GLY A 683 16.86 -42.02 -11.21
C GLY A 683 16.91 -43.35 -10.46
N THR A 684 16.02 -44.32 -10.76
CA THR A 684 15.93 -45.61 -10.08
C THR A 684 16.12 -46.81 -11.02
N HIS A 685 17.07 -46.73 -11.94
CA HIS A 685 17.56 -47.91 -12.68
C HIS A 685 19.08 -48.00 -12.62
#